data_2fe654d59508b3a54ecfaef8f6472926
#
_entry.id   2fe654d59508b3a54ecfaef8f6472926
#
_cell.length_a   1.000
_cell.length_b   1.000
_cell.length_c   1.000
_cell.angle_alpha   90.00
_cell.angle_beta   90.00
_cell.angle_gamma   90.00
#
_symmetry.space_group_name_H-M   'P 1'
#
loop_
_entity.id
_entity.type
_entity.pdbx_description
1 polymer ?
#
loop_
_entity_poly.entity_id
_entity_poly.type
_entity_poly.pdbx_seq_one_letter_code
_entity_poly.pdbx_strand_id
1 'polypeptide(L)'
;MKKTKIKMLSVLLFAVMLFNLVLTACSNSTNNVTEAPTDAPTQAPTEDGGKTPTDDDNDNNNNKWVVPEGEYTLEKENGYNQVTFYWTLEGADYEKCDLWAWWDGKEGSGYLFHECDYGAKAVINVPAGITQVGFIVRRDCSEPGGSAWGDATKDFSEDRFAILDGTDTYIWLKSGDGAQYTTTDGVNLTEIKKFTLAGITSLTTIDYNITPKFKITSMDQMKLYQGDTEIKIESISSLNKTANKGTITTSENLDISKPYRLVLDQYGEKPVVPTKIFDSQEFIDNYIYDGNDLGATINGSNTTFKVWAPTASKVVLDLYESGHEGSAYKHVDMVLGEKGVWSHTEECGHGTYYTYTVTTSVGTQTATDPYAKSAGLNGNRSMVIDLSRTNPEGWDKDQAFSTGIKHYSDATIWEIHVRDFSNKISNSQHKGKYLAFTETGLVNSSGVSVGIDYLKELGITHVHLLPVYDYATVNEADPDSGFNWGYDPKNYNVPEGSYSTDPYNGAVRVKEFKQMVQALHDAGIGVIMDVVYNHTYDANSSFNKIVPYYYYRYTSTGTNSSASGCGNDTASERAMFGKFMVDSVKYWLEEYNLDGFRFDLMGLHDIDTMKEIEKTVHEIDPEAIIYGEGWTMGSLTSGYKQGQANQTNISQIKPTNGAVGSVAVFNDVIRDALKGSVFGETSTGFISGSAEGCMKGVQFGIAGGSITGQSWKVSNSMVINYMSAHDNHTLWDKLNLSRPDASKEDLLAMNRLGAAILMISQGTPFMQSGEEMLRTKDGDHNSYKSSDDINNIDWEKLAPGSAEYEMMQYYKGLIAMRKAFPIFTNGTAVGVSFTAIGGGAFAVRFDDHQGGIAVVVINPTQSEINYDLGADTYNLVATGTQAGAQTISTASGSVSVNALGINVYIKA
;
A
#
# COMPACT_ATOMS: atom_id res chain seq x y z
N MET A 1 -12.74 -22.67 34.83
CA MET A 1 -11.80 -22.65 33.70
C MET A 1 -12.41 -22.87 32.30
N LYS A 2 -13.70 -23.15 32.12
CA LYS A 2 -14.37 -23.31 30.80
C LYS A 2 -15.09 -22.05 30.28
N LYS A 3 -15.40 -21.09 31.12
CA LYS A 3 -16.12 -19.85 30.76
C LYS A 3 -15.18 -18.72 30.25
N THR A 4 -13.88 -18.79 30.54
CA THR A 4 -12.91 -17.76 30.14
C THR A 4 -12.35 -18.00 28.74
N LYS A 5 -12.34 -19.23 28.24
CA LYS A 5 -11.89 -19.56 26.89
C LYS A 5 -12.89 -19.19 25.78
N ILE A 6 -14.18 -19.13 26.11
CA ILE A 6 -15.22 -18.77 25.13
C ILE A 6 -15.26 -17.26 24.89
N LYS A 7 -14.94 -16.43 25.89
CA LYS A 7 -14.85 -14.98 25.71
C LYS A 7 -13.58 -14.52 24.96
N MET A 8 -12.49 -15.28 25.03
CA MET A 8 -11.28 -14.98 24.27
C MET A 8 -11.40 -15.37 22.80
N LEU A 9 -12.19 -16.39 22.48
CA LEU A 9 -12.42 -16.81 21.09
C LEU A 9 -13.39 -15.89 20.36
N SER A 10 -14.36 -15.28 21.04
CA SER A 10 -15.28 -14.31 20.45
C SER A 10 -14.64 -12.93 20.20
N VAL A 11 -13.65 -12.53 20.97
CA VAL A 11 -12.89 -11.29 20.75
C VAL A 11 -11.90 -11.47 19.59
N LEU A 12 -11.33 -12.67 19.41
CA LEU A 12 -10.45 -12.94 18.27
C LEU A 12 -11.21 -13.03 16.93
N LEU A 13 -12.44 -13.56 16.94
CA LEU A 13 -13.29 -13.58 15.73
C LEU A 13 -13.82 -12.18 15.37
N PHE A 14 -14.05 -11.32 16.34
CA PHE A 14 -14.52 -9.95 16.08
C PHE A 14 -13.39 -9.05 15.55
N ALA A 15 -12.16 -9.26 15.95
CA ALA A 15 -10.99 -8.55 15.42
C ALA A 15 -10.66 -8.95 13.96
N VAL A 16 -10.93 -10.19 13.57
CA VAL A 16 -10.74 -10.67 12.18
C VAL A 16 -11.87 -10.20 11.26
N MET A 17 -13.07 -9.95 11.75
CA MET A 17 -14.17 -9.41 10.92
C MET A 17 -14.06 -7.90 10.67
N LEU A 18 -13.44 -7.13 11.55
CA LEU A 18 -13.25 -5.68 11.38
C LEU A 18 -12.07 -5.32 10.48
N PHE A 19 -11.13 -6.24 10.25
CA PHE A 19 -9.95 -6.00 9.39
C PHE A 19 -10.26 -6.03 7.89
N ASN A 20 -11.41 -6.59 7.48
CA ASN A 20 -11.82 -6.66 6.08
C ASN A 20 -12.60 -5.43 5.57
N LEU A 21 -12.84 -4.42 6.39
CA LEU A 21 -13.65 -3.23 6.03
C LEU A 21 -12.84 -1.99 5.64
N VAL A 22 -11.51 -2.02 5.75
CA VAL A 22 -10.67 -0.83 5.52
C VAL A 22 -9.87 -0.89 4.20
N LEU A 23 -9.92 -1.99 3.45
CA LEU A 23 -8.94 -2.26 2.40
C LEU A 23 -9.50 -2.29 0.96
N THR A 24 -10.62 -1.62 0.68
CA THR A 24 -11.16 -1.56 -0.70
C THR A 24 -10.79 -0.26 -1.45
N ALA A 25 -9.69 0.36 -1.12
CA ALA A 25 -9.39 1.72 -1.56
C ALA A 25 -8.26 1.89 -2.59
N CYS A 26 -7.71 0.84 -3.15
CA CYS A 26 -6.54 0.98 -4.05
C CYS A 26 -6.70 0.43 -5.46
N SER A 27 -7.89 0.35 -6.02
CA SER A 27 -7.98 0.13 -7.47
C SER A 27 -9.29 0.69 -7.99
N ASN A 28 -9.22 1.70 -8.85
CA ASN A 28 -10.15 1.87 -9.98
C ASN A 28 -10.21 3.29 -10.50
N SER A 29 -9.61 3.52 -11.64
CA SER A 29 -10.09 4.59 -12.54
C SER A 29 -9.78 4.22 -13.99
N THR A 30 -10.79 3.91 -14.73
CA THR A 30 -10.74 3.87 -16.19
C THR A 30 -11.44 5.07 -16.77
N ASN A 31 -10.77 5.72 -17.71
CA ASN A 31 -11.21 6.92 -18.42
C ASN A 31 -12.57 6.75 -19.11
N ASN A 32 -13.52 7.59 -18.76
CA ASN A 32 -14.69 7.88 -19.61
C ASN A 32 -14.44 9.16 -20.39
N VAL A 33 -14.25 9.02 -21.68
CA VAL A 33 -14.37 10.14 -22.64
C VAL A 33 -15.84 10.30 -22.96
N THR A 34 -16.43 11.40 -22.53
CA THR A 34 -17.80 11.79 -22.91
C THR A 34 -17.77 12.59 -24.20
N GLU A 35 -18.38 12.07 -25.25
CA GLU A 35 -18.92 12.90 -26.34
C GLU A 35 -20.41 13.13 -26.13
N ALA A 36 -20.81 14.38 -26.29
CA ALA A 36 -22.18 14.87 -26.11
C ALA A 36 -23.07 14.60 -27.34
N PRO A 37 -24.39 14.60 -27.18
CA PRO A 37 -25.32 14.00 -28.12
C PRO A 37 -25.80 14.96 -29.22
N THR A 38 -26.08 14.41 -30.37
CA THR A 38 -26.96 15.07 -31.38
C THR A 38 -28.13 14.17 -31.80
N ASP A 39 -29.23 14.76 -31.77
CA ASP A 39 -30.62 14.43 -32.04
C ASP A 39 -30.99 13.26 -32.98
N ALA A 40 -32.08 12.60 -32.58
CA ALA A 40 -32.92 11.72 -33.40
C ALA A 40 -33.71 12.49 -34.48
N PRO A 41 -34.28 11.84 -35.49
CA PRO A 41 -35.60 11.26 -35.28
C PRO A 41 -36.01 10.01 -36.13
N THR A 42 -36.87 9.24 -35.50
CA THR A 42 -38.05 8.46 -36.01
C THR A 42 -38.13 7.99 -37.47
N GLN A 43 -38.31 6.69 -37.67
CA GLN A 43 -39.55 6.05 -38.15
C GLN A 43 -39.39 4.57 -38.46
N ALA A 44 -40.27 3.74 -37.93
CA ALA A 44 -40.70 2.47 -38.49
C ALA A 44 -41.81 2.79 -39.52
N PRO A 45 -42.35 1.89 -40.34
CA PRO A 45 -42.43 0.43 -40.23
C PRO A 45 -42.31 -0.33 -41.59
N THR A 46 -42.42 -1.61 -41.67
CA THR A 46 -43.52 -2.43 -42.20
C THR A 46 -43.08 -3.88 -42.51
N GLU A 47 -43.99 -4.70 -42.25
CA GLU A 47 -44.11 -6.14 -42.48
C GLU A 47 -43.75 -6.67 -43.88
N ASP A 48 -43.35 -7.88 -43.91
CA ASP A 48 -44.02 -9.06 -44.49
C ASP A 48 -43.07 -9.97 -45.31
N GLY A 49 -43.24 -11.26 -45.18
CA GLY A 49 -42.77 -12.19 -46.16
C GLY A 49 -42.16 -13.49 -45.63
N GLY A 50 -43.00 -14.36 -45.12
CA GLY A 50 -42.61 -15.72 -44.71
C GLY A 50 -42.09 -16.57 -45.83
N LYS A 51 -41.23 -17.54 -45.43
CA LYS A 51 -41.16 -18.91 -46.01
C LYS A 51 -40.65 -19.89 -45.01
N THR A 52 -41.40 -20.95 -44.87
CA THR A 52 -41.22 -22.22 -44.15
C THR A 52 -40.07 -23.09 -44.70
N PRO A 53 -39.71 -24.14 -44.01
CA PRO A 53 -38.33 -24.66 -43.83
C PRO A 53 -37.98 -25.80 -44.77
N THR A 54 -36.71 -26.03 -44.95
CA THR A 54 -36.21 -27.33 -45.40
C THR A 54 -35.21 -27.83 -44.39
N ASP A 55 -35.53 -29.07 -43.93
CA ASP A 55 -34.60 -29.91 -43.17
C ASP A 55 -33.31 -30.14 -43.95
N ASP A 56 -32.19 -30.19 -43.20
CA ASP A 56 -31.19 -31.19 -43.14
C ASP A 56 -29.93 -30.56 -42.51
N ASP A 57 -29.53 -30.95 -41.34
CA ASP A 57 -28.37 -31.82 -41.15
C ASP A 57 -28.09 -32.13 -39.67
N ASN A 58 -27.84 -33.39 -39.51
CA ASN A 58 -27.29 -34.01 -38.31
C ASN A 58 -26.11 -33.28 -37.76
N ASP A 59 -26.21 -32.76 -36.56
CA ASP A 59 -25.04 -32.61 -35.65
C ASP A 59 -25.45 -33.06 -34.25
N ASN A 60 -24.89 -34.21 -33.89
CA ASN A 60 -25.00 -34.85 -32.59
C ASN A 60 -24.22 -34.06 -31.57
N ASN A 61 -24.83 -33.04 -30.96
CA ASN A 61 -24.38 -32.44 -29.71
C ASN A 61 -25.50 -31.73 -28.97
N ASN A 62 -26.59 -32.51 -28.69
CA ASN A 62 -27.74 -31.98 -27.96
C ASN A 62 -27.76 -32.53 -26.52
N ASN A 63 -26.91 -31.99 -25.66
CA ASN A 63 -27.05 -32.08 -24.21
C ASN A 63 -26.72 -30.73 -23.56
N LYS A 64 -27.31 -29.65 -24.09
CA LYS A 64 -27.23 -28.32 -23.44
C LYS A 64 -28.49 -28.07 -22.62
N TRP A 65 -28.30 -27.61 -21.40
CA TRP A 65 -29.36 -27.08 -20.54
C TRP A 65 -30.18 -26.04 -21.27
N VAL A 66 -31.50 -26.14 -21.19
CA VAL A 66 -32.46 -25.15 -21.70
C VAL A 66 -33.12 -24.49 -20.50
N VAL A 67 -33.12 -23.15 -20.47
CA VAL A 67 -33.78 -22.40 -19.40
C VAL A 67 -35.26 -22.74 -19.37
N PRO A 68 -35.86 -23.15 -18.22
CA PRO A 68 -37.28 -23.43 -18.10
C PRO A 68 -38.16 -22.23 -18.49
N GLU A 69 -39.32 -22.53 -19.08
CA GLU A 69 -40.30 -21.49 -19.46
C GLU A 69 -40.79 -20.74 -18.22
N GLY A 70 -40.75 -19.40 -18.26
CA GLY A 70 -41.23 -18.52 -17.17
C GLY A 70 -40.12 -18.08 -16.18
N GLU A 71 -38.92 -18.62 -16.27
CA GLU A 71 -37.81 -18.08 -15.47
C GLU A 71 -37.29 -16.74 -16.03
N TYR A 72 -36.68 -15.94 -15.11
CA TYR A 72 -36.01 -14.68 -15.47
C TYR A 72 -34.98 -14.91 -16.58
N THR A 73 -35.01 -14.06 -17.60
CA THR A 73 -34.01 -14.01 -18.68
C THR A 73 -33.53 -12.58 -18.85
N LEU A 74 -32.21 -12.44 -19.11
CA LEU A 74 -31.62 -11.17 -19.52
C LEU A 74 -31.52 -11.16 -21.05
N GLU A 75 -31.79 -10.01 -21.67
CA GLU A 75 -31.60 -9.87 -23.10
C GLU A 75 -30.11 -10.03 -23.45
N LYS A 76 -29.82 -10.87 -24.43
CA LYS A 76 -28.47 -11.11 -24.88
C LYS A 76 -27.97 -9.99 -25.77
N GLU A 77 -26.87 -9.36 -25.37
CA GLU A 77 -26.22 -8.32 -26.16
C GLU A 77 -25.51 -8.92 -27.40
N ASN A 78 -25.52 -8.18 -28.52
CA ASN A 78 -24.83 -8.63 -29.73
C ASN A 78 -23.29 -8.62 -29.51
N GLY A 79 -22.63 -9.74 -29.78
CA GLY A 79 -21.20 -9.93 -29.54
C GLY A 79 -20.86 -10.39 -28.11
N TYR A 80 -21.88 -10.73 -27.29
CA TYR A 80 -21.71 -11.26 -25.94
C TYR A 80 -22.19 -12.71 -25.84
N ASN A 81 -21.64 -13.44 -24.87
CA ASN A 81 -22.19 -14.71 -24.40
C ASN A 81 -22.84 -14.50 -23.03
N GLN A 82 -23.81 -15.32 -22.69
CA GLN A 82 -24.44 -15.28 -21.36
C GLN A 82 -23.82 -16.30 -20.44
N VAL A 83 -23.56 -15.86 -19.20
CA VAL A 83 -23.20 -16.78 -18.11
C VAL A 83 -24.29 -16.71 -17.05
N THR A 84 -24.91 -17.85 -16.78
CA THR A 84 -25.98 -18.00 -15.79
C THR A 84 -25.46 -18.77 -14.60
N PHE A 85 -25.54 -18.15 -13.44
CA PHE A 85 -25.17 -18.76 -12.16
C PHE A 85 -26.43 -19.11 -11.38
N TYR A 86 -26.64 -20.36 -11.11
CA TYR A 86 -27.69 -20.86 -10.22
C TYR A 86 -27.09 -21.07 -8.82
N TRP A 87 -27.75 -20.57 -7.79
CA TRP A 87 -27.27 -20.68 -6.41
C TRP A 87 -28.41 -21.07 -5.46
N THR A 88 -28.10 -21.90 -4.47
CA THR A 88 -29.08 -22.31 -3.45
C THR A 88 -28.50 -22.26 -2.06
N LEU A 89 -29.31 -21.71 -1.14
CA LEU A 89 -29.13 -21.72 0.30
C LEU A 89 -30.51 -21.82 0.95
N GLU A 90 -30.76 -22.85 1.74
CA GLU A 90 -32.02 -23.02 2.45
C GLU A 90 -32.28 -21.86 3.40
N GLY A 91 -33.43 -21.21 3.26
CA GLY A 91 -33.82 -20.05 4.08
C GLY A 91 -33.11 -18.74 3.76
N ALA A 92 -32.43 -18.63 2.60
CA ALA A 92 -31.82 -17.39 2.16
C ALA A 92 -32.85 -16.30 1.86
N ASP A 93 -32.55 -15.08 2.23
CA ASP A 93 -33.19 -13.85 1.74
C ASP A 93 -32.43 -13.43 0.46
N TYR A 94 -32.86 -13.93 -0.70
CA TYR A 94 -32.16 -13.69 -1.97
C TYR A 94 -32.17 -12.20 -2.35
N GLU A 95 -33.12 -11.39 -1.81
CA GLU A 95 -33.15 -9.94 -2.03
C GLU A 95 -31.96 -9.22 -1.37
N LYS A 96 -31.30 -9.87 -0.43
CA LYS A 96 -30.06 -9.38 0.22
C LYS A 96 -28.79 -10.07 -0.29
N CYS A 97 -28.89 -10.78 -1.41
CA CYS A 97 -27.78 -11.50 -1.98
C CYS A 97 -27.57 -11.08 -3.43
N ASP A 98 -26.34 -11.11 -3.89
CA ASP A 98 -26.03 -10.93 -5.30
C ASP A 98 -24.80 -11.76 -5.73
N LEU A 99 -24.57 -11.80 -7.04
CA LEU A 99 -23.36 -12.34 -7.64
C LEU A 99 -22.42 -11.17 -7.91
N TRP A 100 -21.32 -11.07 -7.21
CA TRP A 100 -20.22 -10.18 -7.56
C TRP A 100 -19.36 -10.82 -8.62
N ALA A 101 -19.26 -10.22 -9.82
CA ALA A 101 -18.51 -10.79 -10.92
C ALA A 101 -17.61 -9.79 -11.62
N TRP A 102 -16.46 -10.26 -12.14
CA TRP A 102 -15.46 -9.49 -12.87
C TRP A 102 -14.79 -10.32 -13.96
N TRP A 103 -14.23 -9.67 -14.96
CA TRP A 103 -13.44 -10.30 -16.03
C TRP A 103 -12.47 -9.29 -16.63
N ASP A 104 -11.60 -9.72 -17.54
CA ASP A 104 -10.63 -8.84 -18.18
C ASP A 104 -11.30 -7.63 -18.85
N GLY A 105 -10.87 -6.43 -18.48
CA GLY A 105 -11.47 -5.16 -18.89
C GLY A 105 -12.79 -4.77 -18.21
N LYS A 106 -13.23 -5.52 -17.18
CA LYS A 106 -14.39 -5.20 -16.35
C LYS A 106 -14.12 -5.43 -14.88
N GLU A 107 -14.22 -4.37 -14.12
CA GLU A 107 -14.17 -4.42 -12.66
C GLU A 107 -15.34 -5.18 -12.04
N GLY A 108 -15.16 -5.58 -10.79
CA GLY A 108 -16.17 -6.27 -10.01
C GLY A 108 -17.43 -5.41 -9.86
N SER A 109 -18.58 -6.02 -10.13
CA SER A 109 -19.89 -5.42 -9.88
C SER A 109 -20.91 -6.47 -9.46
N GLY A 110 -21.93 -6.06 -8.69
CA GLY A 110 -23.00 -6.92 -8.25
C GLY A 110 -24.03 -7.17 -9.36
N TYR A 111 -24.55 -8.38 -9.43
CA TYR A 111 -25.64 -8.77 -10.31
C TYR A 111 -26.71 -9.45 -9.46
N LEU A 112 -27.95 -8.97 -9.57
CA LEU A 112 -29.05 -9.44 -8.74
C LEU A 112 -29.39 -10.89 -8.98
N PHE A 113 -29.72 -11.61 -7.91
CA PHE A 113 -30.34 -12.90 -7.98
C PHE A 113 -31.86 -12.79 -8.20
N HIS A 114 -32.39 -13.63 -9.03
CA HIS A 114 -33.83 -13.80 -9.28
C HIS A 114 -34.24 -15.22 -8.87
N GLU A 115 -35.32 -15.39 -8.14
CA GLU A 115 -35.81 -16.70 -7.71
C GLU A 115 -36.07 -17.62 -8.88
N CYS A 116 -35.78 -18.90 -8.71
CA CYS A 116 -36.00 -19.98 -9.69
C CYS A 116 -36.17 -21.31 -8.97
N ASP A 117 -36.54 -22.39 -9.70
CA ASP A 117 -36.76 -23.72 -9.12
C ASP A 117 -35.58 -24.32 -8.37
N TYR A 118 -34.35 -23.92 -8.71
CA TYR A 118 -33.14 -24.36 -7.99
C TYR A 118 -32.89 -23.53 -6.71
N GLY A 119 -33.44 -22.37 -6.58
CA GLY A 119 -33.18 -21.39 -5.52
C GLY A 119 -33.18 -19.99 -6.11
N ALA A 120 -32.03 -19.52 -6.58
CA ALA A 120 -31.93 -18.24 -7.29
C ALA A 120 -30.94 -18.31 -8.44
N LYS A 121 -31.06 -17.43 -9.42
CA LYS A 121 -30.10 -17.30 -10.53
C LYS A 121 -29.74 -15.83 -10.81
N ALA A 122 -28.47 -15.61 -11.20
CA ALA A 122 -27.98 -14.38 -11.78
C ALA A 122 -27.54 -14.64 -13.23
N VAL A 123 -27.88 -13.74 -14.15
CA VAL A 123 -27.50 -13.83 -15.56
C VAL A 123 -26.67 -12.63 -15.92
N ILE A 124 -25.50 -12.83 -16.54
CA ILE A 124 -24.60 -11.76 -16.95
C ILE A 124 -24.26 -11.87 -18.43
N ASN A 125 -24.13 -10.73 -19.11
CA ASN A 125 -23.61 -10.63 -20.46
C ASN A 125 -22.10 -10.44 -20.40
N VAL A 126 -21.33 -11.30 -21.05
CA VAL A 126 -19.86 -11.29 -21.06
C VAL A 126 -19.38 -11.25 -22.51
N PRO A 127 -18.46 -10.33 -22.89
CA PRO A 127 -17.94 -10.26 -24.25
C PRO A 127 -17.45 -11.61 -24.77
N ALA A 128 -17.74 -11.95 -26.01
CA ALA A 128 -17.48 -13.30 -26.58
C ALA A 128 -15.99 -13.71 -26.58
N GLY A 129 -15.07 -12.76 -26.47
CA GLY A 129 -13.62 -13.02 -26.37
C GLY A 129 -13.12 -13.37 -24.95
N ILE A 130 -13.95 -13.23 -23.94
CA ILE A 130 -13.58 -13.52 -22.55
C ILE A 130 -13.64 -15.02 -22.32
N THR A 131 -12.57 -15.58 -21.79
CA THR A 131 -12.42 -17.02 -21.52
C THR A 131 -12.62 -17.39 -20.05
N GLN A 132 -12.68 -16.40 -19.16
CA GLN A 132 -12.82 -16.62 -17.71
C GLN A 132 -13.57 -15.48 -17.04
N VAL A 133 -14.47 -15.80 -16.13
CA VAL A 133 -15.17 -14.85 -15.25
C VAL A 133 -14.85 -15.19 -13.80
N GLY A 134 -14.27 -14.25 -13.07
CA GLY A 134 -14.16 -14.32 -11.61
C GLY A 134 -15.50 -14.02 -10.96
N PHE A 135 -15.84 -14.70 -9.86
CA PHE A 135 -17.10 -14.46 -9.18
C PHE A 135 -17.09 -14.84 -7.71
N ILE A 136 -17.93 -14.13 -6.95
CA ILE A 136 -18.23 -14.38 -5.54
C ILE A 136 -19.75 -14.25 -5.37
N VAL A 137 -20.38 -15.17 -4.61
CA VAL A 137 -21.74 -14.93 -4.12
C VAL A 137 -21.62 -14.11 -2.83
N ARG A 138 -22.26 -12.93 -2.83
CA ARG A 138 -22.33 -12.05 -1.66
C ARG A 138 -23.66 -12.24 -0.92
N ARG A 139 -23.61 -12.19 0.40
CA ARG A 139 -24.77 -12.29 1.30
C ARG A 139 -24.82 -11.08 2.23
N ASP A 140 -25.98 -10.85 2.79
CA ASP A 140 -26.26 -9.78 3.77
C ASP A 140 -25.91 -8.38 3.21
N CYS A 141 -26.07 -8.20 1.89
CA CYS A 141 -25.79 -6.93 1.22
C CYS A 141 -26.82 -5.87 1.64
N SER A 142 -26.34 -4.68 2.00
CA SER A 142 -27.22 -3.51 2.17
C SER A 142 -27.71 -2.98 0.82
N GLU A 143 -26.87 -3.07 -0.22
CA GLU A 143 -27.16 -2.64 -1.59
C GLU A 143 -26.80 -3.73 -2.62
N PRO A 144 -27.62 -4.77 -2.80
CA PRO A 144 -27.39 -5.79 -3.82
C PRO A 144 -27.42 -5.21 -5.23
N GLY A 145 -26.56 -5.73 -6.12
CA GLY A 145 -26.46 -5.28 -7.51
C GLY A 145 -25.67 -3.98 -7.70
N GLY A 146 -25.09 -3.43 -6.64
CA GLY A 146 -24.28 -2.22 -6.67
C GLY A 146 -22.90 -2.39 -7.30
N SER A 147 -22.24 -1.28 -7.60
CA SER A 147 -20.86 -1.24 -8.13
C SER A 147 -19.77 -1.23 -7.06
N ALA A 148 -20.13 -1.15 -5.77
CA ALA A 148 -19.21 -1.21 -4.65
C ALA A 148 -19.36 -2.53 -3.88
N TRP A 149 -18.28 -2.98 -3.24
CA TRP A 149 -18.32 -4.21 -2.44
C TRP A 149 -19.28 -4.08 -1.24
N GLY A 150 -19.29 -2.94 -0.56
CA GLY A 150 -20.15 -2.64 0.59
C GLY A 150 -19.81 -3.51 1.81
N ASP A 151 -20.85 -3.79 2.61
CA ASP A 151 -20.81 -4.54 3.87
C ASP A 151 -21.09 -6.05 3.69
N ALA A 152 -21.12 -6.53 2.46
CA ALA A 152 -21.49 -7.90 2.12
C ALA A 152 -20.54 -8.96 2.68
N THR A 153 -21.07 -10.12 3.04
CA THR A 153 -20.29 -11.29 3.43
C THR A 153 -20.13 -12.27 2.26
N LYS A 154 -18.97 -12.95 2.18
CA LYS A 154 -18.75 -13.99 1.17
C LYS A 154 -19.48 -15.28 1.55
N ASP A 155 -20.22 -15.86 0.61
CA ASP A 155 -20.80 -17.21 0.78
C ASP A 155 -19.75 -18.33 0.86
N PHE A 156 -18.61 -18.13 0.17
CA PHE A 156 -17.45 -18.99 0.20
C PHE A 156 -16.18 -18.15 0.33
N SER A 157 -15.20 -18.60 1.10
CA SER A 157 -14.01 -17.82 1.49
C SER A 157 -13.07 -17.46 0.35
N GLU A 158 -13.06 -18.25 -0.73
CA GLU A 158 -12.16 -18.09 -1.86
C GLU A 158 -12.92 -17.55 -3.08
N ASP A 159 -12.23 -16.83 -3.93
CA ASP A 159 -12.74 -16.40 -5.22
C ASP A 159 -12.85 -17.61 -6.16
N ARG A 160 -13.92 -17.64 -6.93
CA ARG A 160 -14.20 -18.72 -7.88
C ARG A 160 -14.12 -18.21 -9.31
N PHE A 161 -13.75 -19.07 -10.24
CA PHE A 161 -13.62 -18.70 -11.65
C PHE A 161 -14.42 -19.66 -12.53
N ALA A 162 -15.29 -19.10 -13.35
CA ALA A 162 -16.01 -19.80 -14.41
C ALA A 162 -15.15 -19.78 -15.68
N ILE A 163 -14.87 -20.95 -16.25
CA ILE A 163 -14.17 -21.06 -17.52
C ILE A 163 -15.21 -21.08 -18.63
N LEU A 164 -15.02 -20.24 -19.65
CA LEU A 164 -15.93 -20.05 -20.76
C LEU A 164 -15.34 -20.65 -22.03
N ASP A 165 -16.17 -21.31 -22.81
CA ASP A 165 -15.80 -21.97 -24.09
C ASP A 165 -16.21 -21.13 -25.33
N GLY A 166 -16.64 -19.89 -25.12
CA GLY A 166 -17.12 -19.02 -26.18
C GLY A 166 -18.61 -19.20 -26.50
N THR A 167 -19.34 -19.99 -25.70
CA THR A 167 -20.79 -20.21 -25.80
C THR A 167 -21.47 -19.81 -24.49
N ASP A 168 -22.83 -19.80 -24.51
CA ASP A 168 -23.57 -19.55 -23.27
C ASP A 168 -23.31 -20.67 -22.25
N THR A 169 -23.00 -20.24 -21.02
CA THR A 169 -22.48 -21.10 -19.93
C THR A 169 -23.45 -21.09 -18.75
N TYR A 170 -23.71 -22.25 -18.19
CA TYR A 170 -24.60 -22.45 -17.05
C TYR A 170 -23.85 -23.16 -15.92
N ILE A 171 -23.87 -22.57 -14.71
CA ILE A 171 -23.13 -23.03 -13.55
C ILE A 171 -24.06 -23.10 -12.34
N TRP A 172 -24.05 -24.23 -11.67
CA TRP A 172 -24.79 -24.44 -10.42
C TRP A 172 -23.82 -24.38 -9.24
N LEU A 173 -24.23 -23.64 -8.20
CA LEU A 173 -23.47 -23.41 -6.97
C LEU A 173 -24.31 -23.86 -5.77
N LYS A 174 -23.62 -24.30 -4.73
CA LYS A 174 -24.19 -24.59 -3.41
C LYS A 174 -23.54 -23.69 -2.39
N SER A 175 -24.33 -23.16 -1.46
CA SER A 175 -23.81 -22.30 -0.39
C SER A 175 -22.73 -23.00 0.42
N GLY A 176 -21.65 -22.27 0.70
CA GLY A 176 -20.48 -22.76 1.45
C GLY A 176 -19.63 -23.81 0.72
N ASP A 177 -19.93 -24.12 -0.57
CA ASP A 177 -19.22 -25.10 -1.39
C ASP A 177 -18.40 -24.40 -2.48
N GLY A 178 -17.12 -24.65 -2.55
CA GLY A 178 -16.22 -24.14 -3.59
C GLY A 178 -16.41 -24.80 -4.97
N ALA A 179 -17.11 -25.93 -5.04
CA ALA A 179 -17.34 -26.66 -6.29
C ALA A 179 -18.31 -25.91 -7.22
N GLN A 180 -18.15 -26.15 -8.51
CA GLN A 180 -19.04 -25.68 -9.57
C GLN A 180 -19.64 -26.91 -10.25
N TYR A 181 -20.93 -26.82 -10.56
CA TYR A 181 -21.66 -27.96 -11.10
C TYR A 181 -22.29 -27.62 -12.44
N THR A 182 -22.56 -28.63 -13.25
CA THR A 182 -23.35 -28.60 -14.47
C THR A 182 -24.43 -29.64 -14.44
N THR A 183 -25.44 -29.50 -15.28
CA THR A 183 -26.51 -30.49 -15.44
C THR A 183 -27.07 -30.45 -16.84
N THR A 184 -27.67 -31.56 -17.28
CA THR A 184 -28.42 -31.62 -18.53
C THR A 184 -29.94 -31.74 -18.31
N ASP A 185 -30.37 -31.98 -17.08
CA ASP A 185 -31.77 -32.23 -16.71
C ASP A 185 -32.27 -31.33 -15.57
N GLY A 186 -31.43 -30.43 -15.05
CA GLY A 186 -31.73 -29.50 -13.95
C GLY A 186 -31.81 -30.15 -12.56
N VAL A 187 -31.68 -31.47 -12.46
CA VAL A 187 -31.83 -32.23 -11.21
C VAL A 187 -30.52 -32.88 -10.80
N ASN A 188 -29.89 -33.54 -11.75
CA ASN A 188 -28.67 -34.33 -11.48
C ASN A 188 -27.42 -33.46 -11.72
N LEU A 189 -26.90 -32.87 -10.66
CA LEU A 189 -25.70 -32.01 -10.73
C LEU A 189 -24.43 -32.86 -10.81
N THR A 190 -23.62 -32.56 -11.80
CA THR A 190 -22.26 -33.12 -11.97
C THR A 190 -21.23 -32.04 -11.73
N GLU A 191 -20.26 -32.30 -10.85
CA GLU A 191 -19.17 -31.35 -10.61
C GLU A 191 -18.35 -31.15 -11.89
N ILE A 192 -18.09 -29.84 -12.23
CA ILE A 192 -17.33 -29.48 -13.41
C ILE A 192 -15.87 -29.92 -13.23
N LYS A 193 -15.41 -30.77 -14.12
CA LYS A 193 -14.03 -31.24 -14.13
C LYS A 193 -13.12 -30.16 -14.71
N LYS A 194 -12.12 -29.74 -13.95
CA LYS A 194 -11.13 -28.76 -14.44
C LYS A 194 -9.81 -28.88 -13.70
N PHE A 195 -8.74 -28.36 -14.33
CA PHE A 195 -7.53 -28.00 -13.62
C PHE A 195 -7.74 -26.68 -12.87
N THR A 196 -7.26 -26.62 -11.64
CA THR A 196 -7.15 -25.36 -10.90
C THR A 196 -5.71 -24.82 -10.92
N LEU A 197 -4.70 -25.70 -11.02
CA LEU A 197 -3.29 -25.34 -11.11
C LEU A 197 -2.52 -26.34 -11.98
N ALA A 198 -1.53 -25.83 -12.74
CA ALA A 198 -0.41 -26.59 -13.28
C ALA A 198 0.85 -25.71 -13.17
N GLY A 199 1.81 -26.10 -12.32
CA GLY A 199 2.94 -25.23 -11.97
C GLY A 199 4.28 -25.95 -11.93
N ILE A 200 5.31 -25.40 -12.61
CA ILE A 200 6.68 -25.90 -12.55
C ILE A 200 7.23 -25.67 -11.16
N THR A 201 7.70 -26.73 -10.52
CA THR A 201 8.25 -26.70 -9.15
C THR A 201 9.74 -27.00 -9.09
N SER A 202 10.28 -27.68 -10.11
CA SER A 202 11.70 -27.84 -10.41
C SER A 202 11.89 -27.99 -11.92
N LEU A 203 13.11 -28.06 -12.44
CA LEU A 203 13.33 -28.28 -13.87
C LEU A 203 12.80 -29.64 -14.38
N THR A 204 12.44 -30.57 -13.51
CA THR A 204 11.89 -31.87 -13.90
C THR A 204 10.52 -32.17 -13.30
N THR A 205 9.90 -31.25 -12.55
CA THR A 205 8.64 -31.51 -11.87
C THR A 205 7.59 -30.41 -12.07
N ILE A 206 6.34 -30.85 -12.24
CA ILE A 206 5.16 -29.99 -12.33
C ILE A 206 4.14 -30.46 -11.30
N ASP A 207 3.73 -29.58 -10.40
CA ASP A 207 2.58 -29.81 -9.52
C ASP A 207 1.29 -29.48 -10.28
N TYR A 208 0.22 -30.26 -10.01
CA TYR A 208 -1.10 -29.97 -10.54
C TYR A 208 -2.18 -30.13 -9.47
N ASN A 209 -3.24 -29.33 -9.62
CA ASN A 209 -4.48 -29.47 -8.85
C ASN A 209 -5.66 -29.59 -9.82
N ILE A 210 -6.62 -30.46 -9.47
CA ILE A 210 -7.84 -30.71 -10.24
C ILE A 210 -9.05 -30.74 -9.32
N THR A 211 -10.23 -30.51 -9.87
CA THR A 211 -11.50 -30.68 -9.18
C THR A 211 -12.51 -31.31 -10.16
N PRO A 212 -13.32 -32.31 -9.77
CA PRO A 212 -13.25 -33.11 -8.53
C PRO A 212 -12.01 -34.03 -8.46
N LYS A 213 -11.90 -34.79 -7.35
CA LYS A 213 -10.87 -35.81 -7.21
C LYS A 213 -11.02 -36.87 -8.30
N PHE A 214 -9.89 -37.29 -8.85
CA PHE A 214 -9.87 -38.29 -9.91
C PHE A 214 -8.83 -39.40 -9.63
N LYS A 215 -9.10 -40.61 -10.10
CA LYS A 215 -8.15 -41.72 -10.06
C LYS A 215 -7.53 -41.88 -11.43
N ILE A 216 -6.30 -41.40 -11.61
CA ILE A 216 -5.50 -41.68 -12.80
C ILE A 216 -5.07 -43.15 -12.73
N THR A 217 -5.43 -43.96 -13.70
CA THR A 217 -5.17 -45.42 -13.72
C THR A 217 -4.09 -45.81 -14.72
N SER A 218 -3.80 -44.95 -15.71
CA SER A 218 -2.75 -45.14 -16.71
C SER A 218 -1.99 -43.80 -16.90
N MET A 219 -0.72 -43.91 -17.21
CA MET A 219 0.12 -42.76 -17.58
C MET A 219 -0.43 -42.00 -18.79
N ASP A 220 -1.02 -42.71 -19.74
CA ASP A 220 -1.52 -42.18 -21.02
C ASP A 220 -2.71 -41.20 -20.83
N GLN A 221 -3.35 -41.21 -19.65
CA GLN A 221 -4.44 -40.26 -19.33
C GLN A 221 -3.95 -38.85 -19.08
N MET A 222 -2.66 -38.68 -18.80
CA MET A 222 -2.05 -37.35 -18.57
C MET A 222 -0.90 -37.15 -19.54
N LYS A 223 -0.93 -36.04 -20.26
CA LYS A 223 0.08 -35.67 -21.26
C LYS A 223 0.60 -34.26 -21.03
N LEU A 224 1.89 -34.08 -21.29
CA LEU A 224 2.54 -32.79 -21.25
C LEU A 224 3.00 -32.44 -22.67
N TYR A 225 2.73 -31.22 -23.10
CA TYR A 225 3.14 -30.73 -24.40
C TYR A 225 3.96 -29.43 -24.29
N GLN A 226 4.97 -29.29 -25.16
CA GLN A 226 5.64 -28.04 -25.50
C GLN A 226 5.27 -27.70 -26.95
N GLY A 227 4.39 -26.71 -27.15
CA GLY A 227 3.76 -26.53 -28.47
C GLY A 227 3.00 -27.81 -28.87
N ASP A 228 3.37 -28.40 -30.03
CA ASP A 228 2.79 -29.69 -30.52
C ASP A 228 3.66 -30.89 -30.15
N THR A 229 4.79 -30.71 -29.48
CA THR A 229 5.70 -31.79 -29.12
C THR A 229 5.30 -32.38 -27.76
N GLU A 230 5.01 -33.67 -27.70
CA GLU A 230 4.74 -34.37 -26.44
C GLU A 230 6.04 -34.58 -25.67
N ILE A 231 6.07 -34.12 -24.41
CA ILE A 231 7.17 -34.36 -23.47
C ILE A 231 6.86 -35.57 -22.62
N LYS A 232 7.81 -36.50 -22.57
CA LYS A 232 7.63 -37.76 -21.85
C LYS A 232 7.49 -37.52 -20.34
N ILE A 233 6.36 -37.97 -19.78
CA ILE A 233 6.15 -38.07 -18.32
C ILE A 233 6.72 -39.41 -17.85
N GLU A 234 7.62 -39.38 -16.87
CA GLU A 234 8.19 -40.59 -16.27
C GLU A 234 7.39 -41.13 -15.11
N SER A 235 6.78 -40.24 -14.33
CA SER A 235 5.98 -40.62 -13.17
C SER A 235 4.87 -39.64 -12.86
N ILE A 236 3.80 -40.14 -12.24
CA ILE A 236 2.68 -39.38 -11.68
C ILE A 236 2.50 -39.83 -10.23
N SER A 237 2.68 -38.92 -9.26
CA SER A 237 2.65 -39.23 -7.81
C SER A 237 1.28 -39.75 -7.33
N SER A 238 0.20 -39.37 -8.02
CA SER A 238 -1.19 -39.79 -7.75
C SER A 238 -1.65 -40.99 -8.56
N LEU A 239 -0.77 -41.62 -9.35
CA LEU A 239 -1.11 -42.81 -10.15
C LEU A 239 -1.74 -43.91 -9.27
N ASN A 240 -2.89 -44.44 -9.69
CA ASN A 240 -3.70 -45.41 -8.97
C ASN A 240 -4.30 -44.94 -7.63
N LYS A 241 -4.25 -43.60 -7.32
CA LYS A 241 -4.88 -43.00 -6.14
C LYS A 241 -5.99 -42.03 -6.57
N THR A 242 -7.08 -42.00 -5.82
CA THR A 242 -8.10 -40.94 -5.99
C THR A 242 -7.61 -39.68 -5.29
N ALA A 243 -7.22 -38.67 -6.07
CA ALA A 243 -6.62 -37.43 -5.56
C ALA A 243 -7.10 -36.22 -6.36
N ASN A 244 -7.03 -35.06 -5.75
CA ASN A 244 -7.27 -33.75 -6.41
C ASN A 244 -5.98 -32.98 -6.69
N LYS A 245 -4.82 -33.53 -6.34
CA LYS A 245 -3.51 -32.97 -6.59
C LYS A 245 -2.46 -34.04 -6.76
N GLY A 246 -1.41 -33.73 -7.47
CA GLY A 246 -0.25 -34.58 -7.65
C GLY A 246 0.91 -33.84 -8.29
N THR A 247 2.01 -34.55 -8.47
CA THR A 247 3.21 -34.06 -9.16
C THR A 247 3.50 -35.01 -10.31
N ILE A 248 3.80 -34.50 -11.48
CA ILE A 248 4.41 -35.25 -12.58
C ILE A 248 5.92 -35.01 -12.58
N THR A 249 6.68 -36.04 -13.00
CA THR A 249 8.12 -35.95 -13.24
C THR A 249 8.38 -36.18 -14.72
N THR A 250 9.19 -35.34 -15.35
CA THR A 250 9.60 -35.42 -16.76
C THR A 250 10.92 -36.15 -16.90
N SER A 251 11.16 -36.74 -18.08
CA SER A 251 12.44 -37.39 -18.43
C SER A 251 13.57 -36.44 -18.72
N GLU A 252 13.24 -35.20 -19.07
CA GLU A 252 14.17 -34.13 -19.47
C GLU A 252 13.89 -32.88 -18.67
N ASN A 253 14.90 -31.99 -18.60
CA ASN A 253 14.73 -30.71 -17.97
C ASN A 253 13.77 -29.83 -18.79
N LEU A 254 12.86 -29.19 -18.10
CA LEU A 254 11.96 -28.18 -18.65
C LEU A 254 12.73 -26.89 -18.93
N ASP A 255 12.52 -26.30 -20.08
CA ASP A 255 13.01 -24.97 -20.42
C ASP A 255 11.97 -23.94 -19.93
N ILE A 256 12.28 -23.22 -18.85
CA ILE A 256 11.36 -22.25 -18.22
C ILE A 256 11.00 -21.05 -19.13
N SER A 257 11.70 -20.86 -20.25
CA SER A 257 11.39 -19.83 -21.24
C SER A 257 10.33 -20.28 -22.26
N LYS A 258 9.92 -21.54 -22.25
CA LYS A 258 8.98 -22.11 -23.21
C LYS A 258 7.60 -22.35 -22.62
N PRO A 259 6.54 -22.22 -23.42
CA PRO A 259 5.18 -22.55 -22.98
C PRO A 259 4.99 -24.06 -22.94
N TYR A 260 4.38 -24.53 -21.86
CA TYR A 260 3.92 -25.92 -21.70
C TYR A 260 2.42 -25.94 -21.42
N ARG A 261 1.75 -27.05 -21.79
CA ARG A 261 0.37 -27.31 -21.41
C ARG A 261 0.25 -28.76 -20.91
N LEU A 262 -0.43 -28.92 -19.79
CA LEU A 262 -0.75 -30.20 -19.19
C LEU A 262 -2.18 -30.58 -19.57
N VAL A 263 -2.38 -31.80 -20.07
CA VAL A 263 -3.66 -32.33 -20.52
C VAL A 263 -4.02 -33.54 -19.65
N LEU A 264 -5.25 -33.64 -19.15
CA LEU A 264 -5.78 -34.80 -18.45
C LEU A 264 -7.14 -35.18 -19.05
N ASP A 265 -7.31 -36.42 -19.40
CA ASP A 265 -8.58 -36.94 -19.91
C ASP A 265 -9.77 -36.45 -19.08
N GLN A 266 -10.80 -35.92 -19.72
CA GLN A 266 -12.04 -35.38 -19.14
C GLN A 266 -11.87 -34.07 -18.30
N TYR A 267 -10.64 -33.61 -18.02
CA TYR A 267 -10.36 -32.37 -17.28
C TYR A 267 -9.90 -31.23 -18.20
N GLY A 268 -9.71 -31.54 -19.49
CA GLY A 268 -9.22 -30.60 -20.46
C GLY A 268 -7.72 -30.34 -20.32
N GLU A 269 -7.31 -29.13 -20.69
CA GLU A 269 -5.91 -28.70 -20.64
C GLU A 269 -5.71 -27.46 -19.77
N LYS A 270 -4.49 -27.28 -19.26
CA LYS A 270 -4.07 -26.11 -18.49
C LYS A 270 -2.67 -25.68 -18.91
N PRO A 271 -2.44 -24.38 -19.23
CA PRO A 271 -1.10 -23.83 -19.34
C PRO A 271 -0.30 -24.08 -18.05
N VAL A 272 0.95 -24.52 -18.22
CA VAL A 272 1.87 -24.73 -17.10
C VAL A 272 2.67 -23.46 -16.88
N VAL A 273 2.63 -22.92 -15.68
CA VAL A 273 3.30 -21.67 -15.31
C VAL A 273 4.42 -21.92 -14.32
N PRO A 274 5.51 -21.13 -14.34
CA PRO A 274 6.54 -21.22 -13.31
C PRO A 274 5.98 -20.75 -11.97
N THR A 275 6.13 -21.58 -10.94
CA THR A 275 5.62 -21.30 -9.59
C THR A 275 6.73 -21.49 -8.56
N LYS A 276 6.74 -22.60 -7.83
CA LYS A 276 7.71 -22.91 -6.79
C LYS A 276 9.14 -23.10 -7.30
N ILE A 277 9.34 -23.24 -8.60
CA ILE A 277 10.69 -23.31 -9.18
C ILE A 277 11.52 -22.11 -8.79
N PHE A 278 10.91 -20.93 -8.64
CA PHE A 278 11.58 -19.69 -8.24
C PHE A 278 12.18 -19.75 -6.83
N ASP A 279 11.66 -20.64 -5.97
CA ASP A 279 12.12 -20.86 -4.61
C ASP A 279 13.11 -22.05 -4.54
N SER A 280 13.41 -22.70 -5.67
CA SER A 280 14.35 -23.81 -5.74
C SER A 280 15.80 -23.34 -5.71
N GLN A 281 16.68 -24.10 -5.04
CA GLN A 281 18.12 -23.81 -5.04
C GLN A 281 18.71 -23.80 -6.43
N GLU A 282 18.21 -24.68 -7.31
CA GLU A 282 18.64 -24.75 -8.71
C GLU A 282 18.36 -23.45 -9.48
N PHE A 283 17.17 -22.85 -9.29
CA PHE A 283 16.85 -21.56 -9.89
C PHE A 283 17.73 -20.45 -9.31
N ILE A 284 17.89 -20.43 -7.99
CA ILE A 284 18.71 -19.44 -7.30
C ILE A 284 20.16 -19.49 -7.81
N ASP A 285 20.75 -20.69 -7.89
CA ASP A 285 22.14 -20.86 -8.33
C ASP A 285 22.33 -20.48 -9.80
N ASN A 286 21.33 -20.68 -10.66
CA ASN A 286 21.47 -20.45 -12.09
C ASN A 286 21.09 -19.03 -12.52
N TYR A 287 20.13 -18.37 -11.85
CA TYR A 287 19.49 -17.17 -12.38
C TYR A 287 19.60 -15.93 -11.50
N ILE A 288 19.93 -16.05 -10.20
CA ILE A 288 20.07 -14.83 -9.39
C ILE A 288 21.29 -14.04 -9.86
N TYR A 289 21.04 -12.76 -10.14
CA TYR A 289 22.04 -11.81 -10.62
C TYR A 289 22.40 -10.83 -9.51
N ASP A 290 23.67 -10.73 -9.18
CA ASP A 290 24.21 -9.88 -8.12
C ASP A 290 24.88 -8.59 -8.63
N GLY A 291 24.91 -8.39 -9.96
CA GLY A 291 25.47 -7.18 -10.55
C GLY A 291 24.63 -5.93 -10.24
N ASN A 292 25.26 -4.77 -10.29
CA ASN A 292 24.67 -3.47 -9.98
C ASN A 292 24.42 -2.60 -11.22
N ASP A 293 24.30 -3.22 -12.40
CA ASP A 293 24.26 -2.56 -13.70
C ASP A 293 23.02 -2.90 -14.54
N LEU A 294 21.93 -3.33 -13.87
CA LEU A 294 20.61 -3.42 -14.50
C LEU A 294 20.08 -2.02 -14.81
N GLY A 295 19.29 -1.93 -15.89
CA GLY A 295 18.80 -0.66 -16.41
C GLY A 295 19.60 -0.14 -17.60
N ALA A 296 19.53 1.17 -17.85
CA ALA A 296 20.24 1.85 -18.92
C ALA A 296 21.44 2.62 -18.37
N THR A 297 22.64 2.29 -18.83
CA THR A 297 23.89 2.94 -18.42
C THR A 297 24.57 3.62 -19.61
N ILE A 298 24.79 4.94 -19.50
CA ILE A 298 25.46 5.74 -20.52
C ILE A 298 26.98 5.54 -20.45
N ASN A 299 27.60 5.22 -21.57
CA ASN A 299 29.06 5.05 -21.74
C ASN A 299 29.53 5.86 -22.95
N GLY A 300 29.85 7.12 -22.76
CA GLY A 300 30.23 8.04 -23.85
C GLY A 300 29.05 8.33 -24.79
N SER A 301 29.16 7.97 -26.07
CA SER A 301 28.08 8.10 -27.05
C SER A 301 27.10 6.92 -27.06
N ASN A 302 27.38 5.87 -26.30
CA ASN A 302 26.60 4.64 -26.29
C ASN A 302 25.87 4.48 -24.96
N THR A 303 24.75 3.77 -25.01
CA THR A 303 24.02 3.31 -23.82
C THR A 303 23.93 1.79 -23.81
N THR A 304 24.30 1.17 -22.70
CA THR A 304 24.10 -0.25 -22.46
C THR A 304 22.83 -0.47 -21.68
N PHE A 305 21.94 -1.29 -22.23
CA PHE A 305 20.66 -1.69 -21.63
C PHE A 305 20.78 -3.10 -21.10
N LYS A 306 20.38 -3.33 -19.88
CA LYS A 306 20.36 -4.65 -19.23
C LYS A 306 19.04 -4.87 -18.51
N VAL A 307 18.40 -6.02 -18.76
CA VAL A 307 17.17 -6.45 -18.07
C VAL A 307 17.27 -7.91 -17.64
N TRP A 308 16.89 -8.18 -16.42
CA TRP A 308 16.81 -9.54 -15.90
C TRP A 308 15.47 -10.18 -16.29
N ALA A 309 15.52 -11.16 -17.19
CA ALA A 309 14.33 -11.86 -17.70
C ALA A 309 14.65 -13.34 -17.98
N PRO A 310 14.91 -14.17 -16.94
CA PRO A 310 15.36 -15.56 -17.12
C PRO A 310 14.29 -16.47 -17.74
N THR A 311 13.02 -16.08 -17.69
CA THR A 311 11.90 -16.82 -18.28
C THR A 311 11.55 -16.35 -19.69
N ALA A 312 12.30 -15.37 -20.23
CA ALA A 312 12.06 -14.89 -21.59
C ALA A 312 12.73 -15.78 -22.64
N SER A 313 12.02 -16.04 -23.73
CA SER A 313 12.58 -16.65 -24.95
C SER A 313 13.10 -15.62 -25.94
N LYS A 314 12.66 -14.36 -25.80
CA LYS A 314 13.11 -13.24 -26.62
C LYS A 314 12.88 -11.92 -25.86
N VAL A 315 13.81 -10.99 -25.98
CA VAL A 315 13.68 -9.60 -25.53
C VAL A 315 14.08 -8.67 -26.67
N VAL A 316 13.23 -7.70 -26.95
CA VAL A 316 13.47 -6.64 -27.94
C VAL A 316 13.51 -5.30 -27.21
N LEU A 317 14.55 -4.52 -27.47
CA LEU A 317 14.66 -3.14 -27.07
C LEU A 317 13.97 -2.27 -28.11
N ASP A 318 12.98 -1.50 -27.70
CA ASP A 318 12.22 -0.56 -28.53
C ASP A 318 12.64 0.86 -28.16
N LEU A 319 13.13 1.64 -29.13
CA LEU A 319 13.63 3.01 -28.92
C LEU A 319 12.69 4.04 -29.53
N TYR A 320 12.48 5.15 -28.81
CA TYR A 320 11.55 6.21 -29.19
C TYR A 320 12.20 7.60 -29.08
N GLU A 321 11.81 8.52 -29.98
CA GLU A 321 12.19 9.93 -29.91
C GLU A 321 11.41 10.71 -28.83
N SER A 322 10.19 10.26 -28.50
CA SER A 322 9.29 10.95 -27.58
C SER A 322 8.84 10.04 -26.43
N GLY A 323 8.67 10.62 -25.24
CA GLY A 323 8.19 9.93 -24.05
C GLY A 323 6.68 9.67 -24.05
N HIS A 324 5.91 10.20 -24.98
CA HIS A 324 4.44 10.16 -24.94
C HIS A 324 3.77 9.85 -26.28
N GLU A 325 4.40 10.10 -27.41
CA GLU A 325 3.81 9.91 -28.73
C GLU A 325 4.75 9.21 -29.72
N GLY A 326 4.23 8.88 -30.90
CA GLY A 326 4.99 8.23 -31.97
C GLY A 326 5.28 6.75 -31.72
N SER A 327 5.64 6.05 -32.78
CA SER A 327 6.09 4.65 -32.74
C SER A 327 7.57 4.55 -32.45
N ALA A 328 8.04 3.38 -32.04
CA ALA A 328 9.46 3.11 -31.94
C ALA A 328 10.14 3.34 -33.31
N TYR A 329 11.23 4.11 -33.32
CA TYR A 329 12.03 4.31 -34.53
C TYR A 329 13.01 3.18 -34.77
N LYS A 330 13.28 2.37 -33.73
CA LYS A 330 14.17 1.22 -33.80
C LYS A 330 13.71 0.10 -32.88
N HIS A 331 13.83 -1.13 -33.41
CA HIS A 331 13.61 -2.36 -32.66
C HIS A 331 14.88 -3.20 -32.71
N VAL A 332 15.43 -3.62 -31.59
CA VAL A 332 16.70 -4.34 -31.54
C VAL A 332 16.56 -5.59 -30.69
N ASP A 333 16.87 -6.75 -31.24
CA ASP A 333 16.95 -7.99 -30.47
C ASP A 333 18.11 -7.92 -29.48
N MET A 334 17.82 -8.12 -28.19
CA MET A 334 18.82 -8.20 -27.15
C MET A 334 19.46 -9.59 -27.10
N VAL A 335 20.63 -9.68 -26.47
CA VAL A 335 21.38 -10.93 -26.34
C VAL A 335 21.29 -11.45 -24.91
N LEU A 336 20.87 -12.71 -24.74
CA LEU A 336 20.88 -13.40 -23.47
C LEU A 336 22.31 -13.67 -23.01
N GLY A 337 22.65 -13.18 -21.83
CA GLY A 337 23.90 -13.41 -21.15
C GLY A 337 23.75 -14.36 -19.96
N GLU A 338 24.68 -14.28 -19.01
CA GLU A 338 24.67 -15.08 -17.79
C GLU A 338 23.51 -14.69 -16.86
N LYS A 339 23.09 -15.62 -16.01
CA LYS A 339 22.06 -15.41 -14.98
C LYS A 339 20.70 -14.93 -15.49
N GLY A 340 20.41 -15.13 -16.78
CA GLY A 340 19.14 -14.70 -17.36
C GLY A 340 19.09 -13.18 -17.67
N VAL A 341 20.22 -12.50 -17.71
CA VAL A 341 20.30 -11.07 -18.05
C VAL A 341 20.39 -10.91 -19.56
N TRP A 342 19.47 -10.16 -20.13
CA TRP A 342 19.50 -9.74 -21.53
C TRP A 342 20.17 -8.39 -21.65
N SER A 343 21.01 -8.20 -22.67
CA SER A 343 21.75 -6.96 -22.84
C SER A 343 21.85 -6.54 -24.29
N HIS A 344 21.96 -5.23 -24.52
CA HIS A 344 22.29 -4.62 -25.78
C HIS A 344 23.00 -3.27 -25.55
N THR A 345 23.94 -2.92 -26.43
CA THR A 345 24.57 -1.59 -26.45
C THR A 345 24.23 -0.88 -27.76
N GLU A 346 23.69 0.35 -27.63
CA GLU A 346 23.22 1.15 -28.74
C GLU A 346 23.84 2.55 -28.72
N GLU A 347 24.07 3.15 -29.92
CA GLU A 347 24.49 4.54 -30.04
C GLU A 347 23.29 5.47 -29.78
N CYS A 348 23.04 5.77 -28.51
CA CYS A 348 22.01 6.70 -28.03
C CYS A 348 22.42 7.22 -26.66
N GLY A 349 21.77 8.28 -26.19
CA GLY A 349 22.11 8.91 -24.90
C GLY A 349 20.93 9.57 -24.21
N HIS A 350 21.26 10.51 -23.36
CA HIS A 350 20.30 11.28 -22.59
C HIS A 350 19.15 11.83 -23.43
N GLY A 351 17.92 11.56 -23.03
CA GLY A 351 16.68 11.99 -23.69
C GLY A 351 16.09 10.93 -24.62
N THR A 352 16.77 9.80 -24.87
CA THR A 352 16.19 8.67 -25.61
C THR A 352 15.20 7.93 -24.73
N TYR A 353 14.01 7.66 -25.25
CA TYR A 353 13.00 6.85 -24.54
C TYR A 353 13.02 5.41 -25.04
N TYR A 354 12.64 4.48 -24.16
CA TYR A 354 12.67 3.06 -24.48
C TYR A 354 11.66 2.22 -23.70
N THR A 355 11.36 1.04 -24.22
CA THR A 355 10.64 -0.05 -23.55
C THR A 355 11.29 -1.39 -23.93
N TYR A 356 10.92 -2.44 -23.20
CA TYR A 356 11.25 -3.82 -23.55
C TYR A 356 10.00 -4.56 -24.02
N THR A 357 10.07 -5.20 -25.20
CA THR A 357 9.06 -6.17 -25.64
C THR A 357 9.59 -7.56 -25.34
N VAL A 358 8.97 -8.25 -24.38
CA VAL A 358 9.44 -9.50 -23.81
C VAL A 358 8.47 -10.62 -24.18
N THR A 359 9.00 -11.72 -24.71
CA THR A 359 8.26 -12.95 -25.03
C THR A 359 8.60 -14.03 -24.01
N THR A 360 7.59 -14.50 -23.29
CA THR A 360 7.69 -15.53 -22.24
C THR A 360 6.74 -16.69 -22.54
N SER A 361 6.65 -17.66 -21.63
CA SER A 361 5.69 -18.77 -21.71
C SER A 361 4.21 -18.32 -21.68
N VAL A 362 3.92 -17.11 -21.21
CA VAL A 362 2.54 -16.57 -21.13
C VAL A 362 2.22 -15.58 -22.25
N GLY A 363 3.11 -15.37 -23.20
CA GLY A 363 2.91 -14.49 -24.35
C GLY A 363 3.93 -13.38 -24.46
N THR A 364 3.66 -12.40 -25.35
CA THR A 364 4.52 -11.25 -25.61
C THR A 364 3.90 -10.00 -25.01
N GLN A 365 4.67 -9.29 -24.19
CA GLN A 365 4.23 -8.07 -23.47
C GLN A 365 5.26 -6.96 -23.66
N THR A 366 4.80 -5.71 -23.68
CA THR A 366 5.67 -4.52 -23.63
C THR A 366 5.67 -3.93 -22.23
N ALA A 367 6.85 -3.64 -21.70
CA ALA A 367 7.07 -3.16 -20.34
C ALA A 367 8.06 -2.00 -20.29
N THR A 368 7.91 -1.10 -19.32
CA THR A 368 8.98 -0.19 -18.91
C THR A 368 10.07 -0.96 -18.16
N ASP A 369 11.25 -0.37 -18.07
CA ASP A 369 12.36 -0.94 -17.32
C ASP A 369 12.13 -0.76 -15.80
N PRO A 370 12.10 -1.82 -14.98
CA PRO A 370 12.01 -1.69 -13.53
C PRO A 370 13.12 -0.85 -12.89
N TYR A 371 14.31 -0.81 -13.54
CA TYR A 371 15.46 -0.02 -13.08
C TYR A 371 15.56 1.36 -13.77
N ALA A 372 14.52 1.81 -14.50
CA ALA A 372 14.48 3.15 -15.07
C ALA A 372 14.58 4.22 -13.98
N LYS A 373 15.39 5.24 -14.22
CA LYS A 373 15.63 6.38 -13.33
C LYS A 373 14.88 7.64 -13.75
N SER A 374 14.24 7.58 -14.88
CA SER A 374 13.35 8.61 -15.41
C SER A 374 12.40 8.01 -16.46
N ALA A 375 11.28 8.68 -16.69
CA ALA A 375 10.27 8.26 -17.64
C ALA A 375 9.64 9.45 -18.37
N GLY A 376 8.98 9.17 -19.48
CA GLY A 376 8.11 10.10 -20.17
C GLY A 376 6.74 10.21 -19.49
N LEU A 377 5.86 10.96 -20.12
CA LEU A 377 4.51 11.26 -19.62
C LEU A 377 3.76 10.02 -19.12
N ASN A 378 3.16 10.15 -17.93
CA ASN A 378 2.42 9.09 -17.25
C ASN A 378 3.27 7.79 -17.05
N GLY A 379 4.59 7.89 -17.02
CA GLY A 379 5.47 6.75 -16.78
C GLY A 379 5.42 5.62 -17.83
N ASN A 380 4.92 5.85 -19.04
CA ASN A 380 4.66 4.81 -20.04
C ASN A 380 5.90 4.36 -20.85
N ARG A 381 6.95 5.14 -20.85
CA ARG A 381 8.25 4.84 -21.49
C ARG A 381 9.36 5.23 -20.56
N SER A 382 10.31 4.35 -20.35
CA SER A 382 11.55 4.64 -19.64
C SER A 382 12.41 5.62 -20.43
N MET A 383 13.22 6.44 -19.75
CA MET A 383 14.10 7.41 -20.38
C MET A 383 15.55 7.14 -20.01
N VAL A 384 16.43 7.12 -21.00
CA VAL A 384 17.88 7.16 -20.79
C VAL A 384 18.26 8.53 -20.26
N ILE A 385 18.81 8.59 -19.06
CA ILE A 385 19.12 9.82 -18.37
C ILE A 385 20.58 9.88 -17.90
N ASP A 386 21.24 11.00 -18.18
CA ASP A 386 22.47 11.41 -17.51
C ASP A 386 22.10 12.24 -16.28
N LEU A 387 22.13 11.62 -15.12
CA LEU A 387 21.70 12.20 -13.86
C LEU A 387 22.55 13.42 -13.48
N SER A 388 23.83 13.47 -13.87
CA SER A 388 24.70 14.62 -13.60
C SER A 388 24.20 15.93 -14.25
N ARG A 389 23.45 15.81 -15.35
CA ARG A 389 22.83 16.97 -16.03
C ARG A 389 21.59 17.52 -15.33
N THR A 390 21.11 16.83 -14.32
CA THR A 390 19.93 17.21 -13.55
C THR A 390 20.28 17.82 -12.18
N ASN A 391 21.57 17.87 -11.83
CA ASN A 391 22.02 18.44 -10.57
C ASN A 391 21.80 19.95 -10.56
N PRO A 392 21.12 20.52 -9.54
CA PRO A 392 21.06 21.95 -9.34
C PRO A 392 22.43 22.52 -8.95
N GLU A 393 22.57 23.83 -8.98
CA GLU A 393 23.81 24.48 -8.54
C GLU A 393 24.07 24.21 -7.06
N GLY A 394 25.28 23.76 -6.72
CA GLY A 394 25.66 23.42 -5.34
C GLY A 394 25.25 22.03 -4.87
N TRP A 395 24.71 21.18 -5.73
CA TRP A 395 24.26 19.83 -5.40
C TRP A 395 25.34 18.94 -4.75
N ASP A 396 26.59 19.10 -5.20
CA ASP A 396 27.75 18.42 -4.61
C ASP A 396 28.04 18.80 -3.16
N LYS A 397 27.62 19.98 -2.74
CA LYS A 397 27.75 20.44 -1.33
C LYS A 397 26.59 19.95 -0.48
N ASP A 398 25.43 19.74 -1.07
CA ASP A 398 24.25 19.22 -0.43
C ASP A 398 24.47 17.80 0.12
N GLN A 399 25.35 17.01 -0.51
CA GLN A 399 25.78 15.70 0.00
C GLN A 399 26.42 15.73 1.40
N ALA A 400 26.83 16.88 1.89
CA ALA A 400 27.38 17.07 3.23
C ALA A 400 26.32 17.56 4.23
N PHE A 401 25.05 17.61 3.84
CA PHE A 401 23.98 17.98 4.75
C PHE A 401 23.87 16.93 5.87
N SER A 402 23.57 17.39 7.05
CA SER A 402 23.34 16.54 8.24
C SER A 402 22.35 17.28 9.14
N THR A 403 21.34 16.58 9.59
CA THR A 403 20.39 17.08 10.59
C THR A 403 21.02 17.20 11.98
N GLY A 404 22.14 16.53 12.21
CA GLY A 404 22.87 16.53 13.47
C GLY A 404 22.18 15.77 14.60
N ILE A 405 21.15 14.97 14.31
CA ILE A 405 20.49 14.11 15.31
C ILE A 405 21.47 13.06 15.87
N LYS A 406 21.28 12.68 17.13
CA LYS A 406 22.08 11.64 17.79
C LYS A 406 21.25 10.39 18.09
N HIS A 407 19.94 10.53 18.04
CA HIS A 407 18.95 9.49 18.22
C HIS A 407 17.74 9.83 17.34
N TYR A 408 16.99 8.85 16.86
CA TYR A 408 15.73 9.12 16.16
C TYR A 408 14.77 9.99 16.97
N SER A 409 14.80 9.87 18.30
CA SER A 409 13.98 10.69 19.20
C SER A 409 14.35 12.17 19.24
N ASP A 410 15.47 12.59 18.66
CA ASP A 410 15.82 14.02 18.48
C ASP A 410 15.02 14.61 17.32
N ALA A 411 14.53 13.79 16.41
CA ALA A 411 13.72 14.23 15.28
C ALA A 411 12.30 14.59 15.71
N THR A 412 11.72 15.53 14.95
CA THR A 412 10.30 15.84 14.91
C THR A 412 9.89 15.80 13.46
N ILE A 413 9.03 14.84 13.11
CA ILE A 413 8.65 14.54 11.73
C ILE A 413 7.30 15.20 11.42
N TRP A 414 7.18 15.82 10.25
CA TRP A 414 5.98 16.46 9.74
C TRP A 414 5.63 15.87 8.38
N GLU A 415 4.50 15.14 8.30
CA GLU A 415 4.03 14.44 7.11
C GLU A 415 3.30 15.36 6.17
N ILE A 416 3.60 15.32 4.86
CA ILE A 416 2.97 16.17 3.85
C ILE A 416 2.88 15.53 2.47
N HIS A 417 1.80 15.77 1.77
CA HIS A 417 1.65 15.53 0.35
C HIS A 417 2.13 16.78 -0.44
N VAL A 418 2.92 16.56 -1.50
CA VAL A 418 3.54 17.65 -2.27
C VAL A 418 2.50 18.65 -2.79
N ARG A 419 1.38 18.16 -3.30
CA ARG A 419 0.31 19.02 -3.83
C ARG A 419 -0.41 19.79 -2.73
N ASP A 420 -0.72 19.15 -1.59
CA ASP A 420 -1.44 19.77 -0.46
C ASP A 420 -0.67 20.94 0.14
N PHE A 421 0.67 20.86 0.10
CA PHE A 421 1.56 21.85 0.69
C PHE A 421 1.33 23.26 0.15
N SER A 422 1.18 23.40 -1.16
CA SER A 422 1.24 24.71 -1.79
C SER A 422 0.04 25.11 -2.63
N ASN A 423 -0.86 24.18 -2.91
CA ASN A 423 -1.93 24.40 -3.88
C ASN A 423 -2.86 25.58 -3.51
N LYS A 424 -3.04 25.86 -2.21
CA LYS A 424 -3.79 27.01 -1.68
C LYS A 424 -2.93 28.21 -1.26
N ILE A 425 -1.62 28.21 -1.49
CA ILE A 425 -0.79 29.41 -1.27
C ILE A 425 -1.05 30.39 -2.42
N SER A 426 -1.70 31.51 -2.09
CA SER A 426 -2.24 32.45 -3.11
C SER A 426 -1.15 33.04 -4.01
N ASN A 427 0.04 33.34 -3.45
CA ASN A 427 1.18 33.96 -4.12
C ASN A 427 2.29 32.97 -4.54
N SER A 428 2.10 31.65 -4.38
CA SER A 428 3.00 30.66 -4.94
C SER A 428 2.89 30.62 -6.46
N GLN A 429 4.04 30.50 -7.13
CA GLN A 429 4.16 30.38 -8.59
C GLN A 429 4.11 28.92 -9.07
N HIS A 430 4.43 27.97 -8.18
CA HIS A 430 4.55 26.56 -8.48
C HIS A 430 3.58 25.71 -7.63
N LYS A 431 2.32 26.13 -7.58
CA LYS A 431 1.28 25.45 -6.78
C LYS A 431 1.20 23.96 -7.08
N GLY A 432 1.24 23.14 -6.05
CA GLY A 432 1.17 21.69 -6.14
C GLY A 432 2.39 21.01 -6.77
N LYS A 433 3.52 21.70 -6.90
CA LYS A 433 4.74 21.23 -7.58
C LYS A 433 5.94 21.15 -6.64
N TYR A 434 6.96 20.36 -7.02
CA TYR A 434 8.24 20.29 -6.30
C TYR A 434 8.85 21.67 -6.03
N LEU A 435 8.83 22.54 -7.04
CA LEU A 435 9.42 23.87 -6.94
C LEU A 435 8.75 24.81 -5.93
N ALA A 436 7.54 24.49 -5.46
CA ALA A 436 6.90 25.27 -4.40
C ALA A 436 7.70 25.27 -3.09
N PHE A 437 8.47 24.21 -2.85
CA PHE A 437 9.35 24.11 -1.68
C PHE A 437 10.59 25.01 -1.78
N THR A 438 10.91 25.52 -2.96
CA THR A 438 12.03 26.46 -3.17
C THR A 438 11.64 27.93 -2.98
N GLU A 439 10.33 28.20 -2.82
CA GLU A 439 9.81 29.55 -2.73
C GLU A 439 9.88 30.08 -1.29
N THR A 440 10.64 31.14 -1.08
CA THR A 440 10.82 31.83 0.23
C THR A 440 10.09 33.15 0.27
N GLY A 441 9.83 33.68 1.46
CA GLY A 441 9.16 34.97 1.67
C GLY A 441 7.67 34.94 1.38
N LEU A 442 7.06 33.74 1.25
CA LEU A 442 5.62 33.59 1.06
C LEU A 442 4.88 33.88 2.36
N VAL A 443 3.82 34.67 2.26
CA VAL A 443 2.96 35.01 3.39
C VAL A 443 1.49 34.86 2.98
N ASN A 444 0.63 34.53 3.94
CA ASN A 444 -0.82 34.58 3.75
C ASN A 444 -1.37 36.03 3.80
N SER A 445 -2.67 36.21 3.64
CA SER A 445 -3.34 37.53 3.68
C SER A 445 -3.17 38.27 4.99
N SER A 446 -2.85 37.57 6.08
CA SER A 446 -2.60 38.17 7.42
C SER A 446 -1.11 38.50 7.68
N GLY A 447 -0.24 38.24 6.68
CA GLY A 447 1.21 38.49 6.81
C GLY A 447 1.96 37.42 7.60
N VAL A 448 1.37 36.26 7.82
CA VAL A 448 2.02 35.09 8.48
C VAL A 448 2.76 34.27 7.43
N SER A 449 3.99 33.86 7.77
CA SER A 449 4.82 33.00 6.91
C SER A 449 4.10 31.71 6.57
N VAL A 450 4.18 31.29 5.31
CA VAL A 450 3.66 30.02 4.80
C VAL A 450 4.74 29.30 3.98
N GLY A 451 4.48 28.06 3.58
CA GLY A 451 5.45 27.30 2.80
C GLY A 451 6.69 26.92 3.62
N ILE A 452 7.86 26.94 2.99
CA ILE A 452 9.13 26.49 3.62
C ILE A 452 9.54 27.35 4.82
N ASP A 453 9.27 28.66 4.77
CA ASP A 453 9.59 29.54 5.89
C ASP A 453 8.74 29.24 7.13
N TYR A 454 7.49 28.81 6.94
CA TYR A 454 6.67 28.30 8.04
C TYR A 454 7.28 27.07 8.69
N LEU A 455 7.77 26.10 7.90
CA LEU A 455 8.40 24.87 8.43
C LEU A 455 9.65 25.21 9.27
N LYS A 456 10.46 26.16 8.81
CA LYS A 456 11.62 26.67 9.58
C LYS A 456 11.18 27.29 10.90
N GLU A 457 10.13 28.10 10.87
CA GLU A 457 9.61 28.78 12.08
C GLU A 457 8.96 27.79 13.05
N LEU A 458 8.24 26.80 12.55
CA LEU A 458 7.65 25.72 13.36
C LEU A 458 8.73 24.91 14.08
N GLY A 459 9.89 24.76 13.43
CA GLY A 459 11.08 24.16 14.01
C GLY A 459 11.11 22.64 13.92
N ILE A 460 10.40 22.02 13.01
CA ILE A 460 10.54 20.60 12.69
C ILE A 460 11.95 20.26 12.21
N THR A 461 12.33 18.98 12.25
CA THR A 461 13.64 18.53 11.80
C THR A 461 13.57 17.80 10.47
N HIS A 462 12.46 17.12 10.20
CA HIS A 462 12.27 16.32 8.99
C HIS A 462 10.88 16.52 8.42
N VAL A 463 10.81 16.54 7.09
CA VAL A 463 9.58 16.38 6.34
C VAL A 463 9.48 14.92 5.89
N HIS A 464 8.34 14.30 6.13
CA HIS A 464 7.97 13.01 5.52
C HIS A 464 7.04 13.31 4.34
N LEU A 465 7.55 13.09 3.13
CA LEU A 465 6.78 13.23 1.89
C LEU A 465 5.97 11.96 1.64
N LEU A 466 4.64 12.09 1.46
CA LEU A 466 3.85 11.02 0.87
C LEU A 466 4.47 10.61 -0.48
N PRO A 467 4.08 9.45 -1.07
CA PRO A 467 4.80 8.91 -2.23
C PRO A 467 5.10 9.94 -3.31
N VAL A 468 6.36 10.04 -3.71
CA VAL A 468 6.89 10.98 -4.70
C VAL A 468 7.55 10.30 -5.89
N TYR A 469 7.51 8.96 -5.95
CA TYR A 469 7.85 8.22 -7.16
C TYR A 469 6.62 8.16 -8.08
N ASP A 470 6.86 7.79 -9.34
CA ASP A 470 5.85 7.68 -10.40
C ASP A 470 4.75 6.68 -10.02
N TYR A 471 3.52 7.15 -9.91
CA TYR A 471 2.32 6.39 -9.60
C TYR A 471 1.27 6.50 -10.73
N ALA A 472 0.24 5.64 -10.73
CA ALA A 472 -0.48 5.35 -11.96
C ALA A 472 -1.71 6.24 -12.22
N THR A 473 -2.40 6.72 -11.18
CA THR A 473 -3.80 7.16 -11.32
C THR A 473 -4.00 8.66 -11.52
N VAL A 474 -2.95 9.47 -11.50
CA VAL A 474 -3.02 10.90 -11.85
C VAL A 474 -2.51 11.11 -13.27
N ASN A 475 -3.28 11.83 -14.09
CA ASN A 475 -2.83 12.22 -15.42
C ASN A 475 -1.80 13.36 -15.31
N GLU A 476 -0.54 13.07 -15.54
CA GLU A 476 0.55 14.05 -15.44
C GLU A 476 0.39 15.25 -16.40
N ALA A 477 -0.33 15.07 -17.52
CA ALA A 477 -0.61 16.15 -18.48
C ALA A 477 -1.69 17.11 -17.98
N ASP A 478 -2.54 16.66 -17.08
CA ASP A 478 -3.66 17.42 -16.51
C ASP A 478 -3.86 17.01 -15.04
N PRO A 479 -2.89 17.35 -14.16
CA PRO A 479 -2.91 16.90 -12.77
C PRO A 479 -4.08 17.48 -11.95
N ASP A 480 -4.74 18.53 -12.47
CA ASP A 480 -5.92 19.13 -11.81
C ASP A 480 -7.21 18.34 -12.06
N SER A 481 -7.20 17.39 -13.01
CA SER A 481 -8.35 16.51 -13.30
C SER A 481 -8.55 15.40 -12.27
N GLY A 482 -7.59 15.16 -11.36
CA GLY A 482 -7.66 14.12 -10.34
C GLY A 482 -6.69 14.34 -9.20
N PHE A 483 -6.92 13.63 -8.11
CA PHE A 483 -6.06 13.62 -6.93
C PHE A 483 -5.80 12.18 -6.49
N ASN A 484 -4.59 11.87 -6.07
CA ASN A 484 -4.26 10.64 -5.36
C ASN A 484 -3.10 10.89 -4.40
N TRP A 485 -3.08 10.18 -3.26
CA TRP A 485 -1.95 10.25 -2.33
C TRP A 485 -0.67 9.65 -2.91
N GLY A 486 -0.76 8.78 -3.95
CA GLY A 486 0.37 8.15 -4.61
C GLY A 486 0.70 6.73 -4.15
N TYR A 487 -0.19 6.06 -3.39
CA TYR A 487 0.00 4.67 -2.96
C TYR A 487 -0.39 3.65 -4.04
N ASP A 488 -0.22 4.00 -5.30
CA ASP A 488 -0.46 3.16 -6.47
C ASP A 488 0.78 3.11 -7.40
N PRO A 489 1.90 2.53 -6.91
CA PRO A 489 3.22 2.63 -7.53
C PRO A 489 3.28 1.99 -8.91
N LYS A 490 3.95 2.69 -9.85
CA LYS A 490 4.17 2.26 -11.24
C LYS A 490 5.65 2.08 -11.55
N ASN A 491 6.48 3.12 -11.37
CA ASN A 491 7.91 3.07 -11.59
C ASN A 491 8.65 3.59 -10.35
N TYR A 492 9.14 2.69 -9.51
CA TYR A 492 9.66 2.98 -8.16
C TYR A 492 10.90 3.89 -8.11
N ASN A 493 11.71 3.94 -9.19
CA ASN A 493 12.96 4.73 -9.22
C ASN A 493 12.83 6.01 -10.06
N VAL A 494 11.61 6.41 -10.37
CA VAL A 494 11.28 7.59 -11.19
C VAL A 494 10.53 8.59 -10.34
N PRO A 495 10.93 9.88 -10.23
CA PRO A 495 10.12 10.89 -9.55
C PRO A 495 8.78 11.11 -10.26
N GLU A 496 7.73 11.40 -9.48
CA GLU A 496 6.38 11.63 -9.99
C GLU A 496 6.31 12.84 -10.93
N GLY A 497 5.69 12.65 -12.09
CA GLY A 497 5.63 13.68 -13.12
C GLY A 497 4.55 14.73 -12.90
N SER A 498 3.46 14.43 -12.20
CA SER A 498 2.41 15.41 -11.90
C SER A 498 2.90 16.56 -11.01
N TYR A 499 3.97 16.35 -10.26
CA TYR A 499 4.62 17.37 -9.44
C TYR A 499 5.69 18.18 -10.20
N SER A 500 6.00 17.81 -11.44
CA SER A 500 6.94 18.54 -12.29
C SER A 500 6.25 19.67 -13.04
N THR A 501 7.01 20.72 -13.38
CA THR A 501 6.52 21.80 -14.23
C THR A 501 6.44 21.42 -15.72
N ASP A 502 7.18 20.38 -16.13
CA ASP A 502 7.14 19.80 -17.48
C ASP A 502 7.16 18.27 -17.41
N PRO A 503 6.00 17.61 -17.34
CA PRO A 503 5.92 16.16 -17.27
C PRO A 503 6.30 15.44 -18.58
N TYR A 504 6.34 16.17 -19.71
CA TYR A 504 6.73 15.62 -21.02
C TYR A 504 8.23 15.34 -21.11
N ASN A 505 9.03 16.06 -20.34
CA ASN A 505 10.48 15.90 -20.29
C ASN A 505 10.91 15.23 -18.98
N GLY A 506 11.24 13.94 -19.04
CA GLY A 506 11.61 13.18 -17.85
C GLY A 506 12.81 13.73 -17.06
N ALA A 507 13.68 14.55 -17.65
CA ALA A 507 14.80 15.15 -16.93
C ALA A 507 14.35 16.28 -15.99
N VAL A 508 13.22 16.93 -16.28
CA VAL A 508 12.72 18.07 -15.47
C VAL A 508 12.24 17.57 -14.12
N ARG A 509 11.47 16.48 -14.06
CA ARG A 509 10.99 15.89 -12.79
C ARG A 509 12.14 15.52 -11.85
N VAL A 510 13.22 14.95 -12.42
CA VAL A 510 14.43 14.59 -11.66
C VAL A 510 15.12 15.82 -11.08
N LYS A 511 15.31 16.85 -11.93
CA LYS A 511 15.96 18.10 -11.51
C LYS A 511 15.14 18.83 -10.43
N GLU A 512 13.86 18.98 -10.63
CA GLU A 512 12.99 19.72 -9.71
C GLU A 512 12.82 19.01 -8.36
N PHE A 513 12.83 17.68 -8.35
CA PHE A 513 12.86 16.92 -7.10
C PHE A 513 14.17 17.20 -6.32
N LYS A 514 15.34 17.18 -7.00
CA LYS A 514 16.61 17.57 -6.36
C LYS A 514 16.60 19.02 -5.82
N GLN A 515 15.98 19.94 -6.56
CA GLN A 515 15.84 21.33 -6.10
C GLN A 515 14.97 21.46 -4.85
N MET A 516 13.90 20.65 -4.75
CA MET A 516 13.07 20.57 -3.55
C MET A 516 13.87 20.07 -2.35
N VAL A 517 14.60 18.96 -2.51
CA VAL A 517 15.42 18.39 -1.44
C VAL A 517 16.46 19.40 -0.97
N GLN A 518 17.21 20.00 -1.90
CA GLN A 518 18.23 21.01 -1.59
C GLN A 518 17.64 22.21 -0.83
N ALA A 519 16.45 22.68 -1.23
CA ALA A 519 15.79 23.80 -0.53
C ALA A 519 15.38 23.45 0.91
N LEU A 520 14.96 22.21 1.14
CA LEU A 520 14.66 21.72 2.49
C LEU A 520 15.95 21.61 3.34
N HIS A 521 17.04 21.10 2.76
CA HIS A 521 18.35 21.06 3.40
C HIS A 521 18.90 22.45 3.73
N ASP A 522 18.78 23.40 2.80
CA ASP A 522 19.13 24.83 3.04
C ASP A 522 18.28 25.45 4.18
N ALA A 523 17.09 24.92 4.40
CA ALA A 523 16.25 25.28 5.53
C ALA A 523 16.61 24.53 6.85
N GLY A 524 17.56 23.59 6.81
CA GLY A 524 17.96 22.75 7.94
C GLY A 524 16.97 21.60 8.22
N ILE A 525 16.24 21.13 7.21
CA ILE A 525 15.17 20.13 7.32
C ILE A 525 15.53 18.92 6.47
N GLY A 526 15.63 17.75 7.08
CA GLY A 526 15.85 16.48 6.39
C GLY A 526 14.60 15.99 5.67
N VAL A 527 14.78 15.14 4.67
CA VAL A 527 13.72 14.63 3.79
C VAL A 527 13.60 13.11 3.91
N ILE A 528 12.44 12.67 4.37
CA ILE A 528 12.05 11.25 4.45
C ILE A 528 11.07 10.96 3.33
N MET A 529 11.34 9.90 2.56
CA MET A 529 10.49 9.46 1.45
C MET A 529 9.61 8.28 1.87
N ASP A 530 8.32 8.35 1.56
CA ASP A 530 7.42 7.21 1.66
C ASP A 530 7.64 6.23 0.52
N VAL A 531 7.86 4.96 0.83
CA VAL A 531 8.11 3.90 -0.15
C VAL A 531 7.12 2.75 -0.01
N VAL A 532 6.47 2.39 -1.12
CA VAL A 532 5.37 1.41 -1.19
C VAL A 532 5.82 0.18 -1.97
N TYR A 533 6.77 -0.59 -1.41
CA TYR A 533 7.24 -1.81 -2.10
C TYR A 533 6.32 -3.03 -1.90
N ASN A 534 5.32 -2.94 -1.04
CA ASN A 534 4.45 -4.06 -0.67
C ASN A 534 3.47 -4.49 -1.77
N HIS A 535 3.15 -3.61 -2.72
CA HIS A 535 2.31 -3.89 -3.88
C HIS A 535 2.66 -2.97 -5.06
N THR A 536 2.10 -3.24 -6.23
CA THR A 536 2.11 -2.37 -7.40
C THR A 536 0.68 -1.95 -7.73
N TYR A 537 0.53 -0.87 -8.47
CA TYR A 537 -0.78 -0.39 -8.95
C TYR A 537 -1.61 -1.52 -9.56
N ASP A 538 -0.99 -2.34 -10.40
CA ASP A 538 -1.62 -3.48 -11.06
C ASP A 538 -0.65 -4.67 -11.05
N ALA A 539 -1.16 -5.87 -10.83
CA ALA A 539 -0.38 -7.10 -10.96
C ALA A 539 0.18 -7.31 -12.38
N ASN A 540 -0.37 -6.66 -13.41
CA ASN A 540 0.18 -6.60 -14.76
C ASN A 540 1.25 -5.51 -14.93
N SER A 541 2.03 -5.27 -13.91
CA SER A 541 3.15 -4.33 -13.87
C SER A 541 4.31 -4.73 -14.77
N SER A 542 5.28 -3.84 -14.91
CA SER A 542 6.54 -4.12 -15.63
C SER A 542 7.26 -5.36 -15.08
N PHE A 543 7.23 -5.58 -13.78
CA PHE A 543 7.80 -6.78 -13.17
C PHE A 543 7.18 -8.07 -13.71
N ASN A 544 5.85 -8.16 -13.70
CA ASN A 544 5.15 -9.37 -14.11
C ASN A 544 5.14 -9.55 -15.63
N LYS A 545 5.20 -8.46 -16.40
CA LYS A 545 5.34 -8.50 -17.86
C LYS A 545 6.71 -9.03 -18.28
N ILE A 546 7.77 -8.75 -17.52
CA ILE A 546 9.14 -9.17 -17.80
C ILE A 546 9.41 -10.58 -17.25
N VAL A 547 9.06 -10.86 -15.99
CA VAL A 547 9.25 -12.17 -15.35
C VAL A 547 7.94 -12.61 -14.68
N PRO A 548 7.01 -13.18 -15.45
CA PRO A 548 5.72 -13.61 -14.93
C PRO A 548 5.87 -14.55 -13.73
N TYR A 549 5.03 -14.33 -12.70
CA TYR A 549 4.95 -15.13 -11.48
C TYR A 549 6.15 -15.02 -10.52
N TYR A 550 7.18 -14.25 -10.83
CA TYR A 550 8.36 -14.14 -9.96
C TYR A 550 8.17 -13.13 -8.82
N TYR A 551 7.76 -11.92 -9.14
CA TYR A 551 7.82 -10.78 -8.22
C TYR A 551 6.65 -10.68 -7.24
N TYR A 552 5.63 -11.53 -7.40
CA TYR A 552 4.41 -11.51 -6.58
C TYR A 552 4.21 -12.80 -5.83
N ARG A 553 3.45 -12.70 -4.74
CA ARG A 553 2.94 -13.84 -3.98
C ARG A 553 1.63 -14.32 -4.58
N TYR A 554 1.46 -15.65 -4.62
CA TYR A 554 0.27 -16.29 -5.16
C TYR A 554 -0.33 -17.24 -4.14
N THR A 555 -1.66 -17.37 -4.17
CA THR A 555 -2.40 -18.37 -3.39
C THR A 555 -2.11 -19.78 -3.89
N SER A 556 -2.57 -20.78 -3.15
CA SER A 556 -2.44 -22.19 -3.56
C SER A 556 -3.19 -22.54 -4.85
N THR A 557 -4.10 -21.69 -5.30
CA THR A 557 -4.87 -21.82 -6.55
C THR A 557 -4.27 -21.03 -7.71
N GLY A 558 -3.16 -20.28 -7.47
CA GLY A 558 -2.46 -19.50 -8.49
C GLY A 558 -3.02 -18.09 -8.74
N THR A 559 -3.94 -17.63 -7.89
CA THR A 559 -4.39 -16.22 -7.88
C THR A 559 -3.42 -15.35 -7.07
N ASN A 560 -3.38 -14.05 -7.33
CA ASN A 560 -2.56 -13.13 -6.55
C ASN A 560 -2.95 -13.15 -5.07
N SER A 561 -1.98 -13.10 -4.18
CA SER A 561 -2.19 -12.75 -2.79
C SER A 561 -2.57 -11.27 -2.70
N SER A 562 -3.41 -10.90 -1.73
CA SER A 562 -3.85 -9.52 -1.51
C SER A 562 -3.94 -9.22 -0.01
N ALA A 563 -2.88 -9.51 0.72
CA ALA A 563 -2.79 -9.13 2.14
C ALA A 563 -2.59 -7.62 2.33
N SER A 564 -2.06 -6.95 1.31
CA SER A 564 -2.03 -5.47 1.20
C SER A 564 -3.43 -4.86 1.11
N GLY A 565 -4.42 -5.61 0.61
CA GLY A 565 -5.73 -5.09 0.24
C GLY A 565 -5.78 -4.42 -1.14
N CYS A 566 -4.65 -4.33 -1.83
CA CYS A 566 -4.49 -3.63 -3.12
C CYS A 566 -4.48 -4.57 -4.33
N GLY A 567 -4.98 -5.81 -4.18
CA GLY A 567 -5.13 -6.77 -5.28
C GLY A 567 -3.87 -7.58 -5.61
N ASN A 568 -2.72 -7.22 -5.06
CA ASN A 568 -1.47 -7.96 -5.21
C ASN A 568 -0.54 -7.71 -4.02
N ASP A 569 0.36 -8.66 -3.75
CA ASP A 569 1.45 -8.54 -2.79
C ASP A 569 2.75 -8.88 -3.47
N THR A 570 3.75 -8.04 -3.34
CA THR A 570 5.11 -8.31 -3.82
C THR A 570 5.82 -9.31 -2.92
N ALA A 571 6.77 -10.06 -3.48
CA ALA A 571 7.52 -11.12 -2.80
C ALA A 571 8.92 -10.64 -2.40
N SER A 572 9.03 -9.85 -1.34
CA SER A 572 10.30 -9.29 -0.85
C SER A 572 11.33 -10.37 -0.48
N GLU A 573 10.86 -11.55 -0.08
CA GLU A 573 11.68 -12.72 0.23
C GLU A 573 12.35 -13.35 -1.00
N ARG A 574 11.95 -12.97 -2.22
CA ARG A 574 12.60 -13.44 -3.45
C ARG A 574 13.81 -12.57 -3.78
N ALA A 575 14.93 -13.22 -3.98
CA ALA A 575 16.25 -12.58 -4.04
C ALA A 575 16.32 -11.37 -4.98
N MET A 576 15.71 -11.44 -6.20
CA MET A 576 15.77 -10.32 -7.13
C MET A 576 14.81 -9.19 -6.78
N PHE A 577 13.72 -9.44 -6.02
CA PHE A 577 12.90 -8.35 -5.53
C PHE A 577 13.49 -7.73 -4.26
N GLY A 578 14.01 -8.54 -3.35
CA GLY A 578 14.78 -8.03 -2.20
C GLY A 578 15.97 -7.18 -2.66
N LYS A 579 16.73 -7.67 -3.65
CA LYS A 579 17.80 -6.88 -4.31
C LYS A 579 17.27 -5.57 -4.89
N PHE A 580 16.15 -5.62 -5.62
CA PHE A 580 15.54 -4.41 -6.19
C PHE A 580 15.21 -3.38 -5.11
N MET A 581 14.62 -3.80 -3.97
CA MET A 581 14.31 -2.90 -2.87
C MET A 581 15.57 -2.25 -2.29
N VAL A 582 16.63 -3.03 -2.07
CA VAL A 582 17.93 -2.54 -1.57
C VAL A 582 18.57 -1.57 -2.57
N ASP A 583 18.62 -1.92 -3.86
CA ASP A 583 19.15 -1.07 -4.91
C ASP A 583 18.37 0.24 -5.06
N SER A 584 17.05 0.18 -4.89
CA SER A 584 16.14 1.33 -4.99
C SER A 584 16.36 2.31 -3.84
N VAL A 585 16.36 1.86 -2.58
CA VAL A 585 16.62 2.76 -1.44
C VAL A 585 18.03 3.35 -1.50
N LYS A 586 19.02 2.55 -1.92
CA LYS A 586 20.38 3.04 -2.15
C LYS A 586 20.41 4.15 -3.19
N TYR A 587 19.72 3.95 -4.33
CA TYR A 587 19.64 4.95 -5.39
C TYR A 587 19.01 6.26 -4.92
N TRP A 588 17.87 6.19 -4.21
CA TRP A 588 17.21 7.38 -3.68
C TRP A 588 18.08 8.13 -2.65
N LEU A 589 18.79 7.40 -1.81
CA LEU A 589 19.69 7.98 -0.81
C LEU A 589 20.89 8.68 -1.47
N GLU A 590 21.59 7.98 -2.40
CA GLU A 590 22.82 8.50 -3.02
C GLU A 590 22.56 9.58 -4.08
N GLU A 591 21.47 9.44 -4.87
CA GLU A 591 21.22 10.35 -6.00
C GLU A 591 20.43 11.59 -5.59
N TYR A 592 19.57 11.47 -4.58
CA TYR A 592 18.72 12.58 -4.13
C TYR A 592 19.04 13.08 -2.72
N ASN A 593 20.12 12.58 -2.11
CA ASN A 593 20.57 12.96 -0.76
C ASN A 593 19.44 12.86 0.29
N LEU A 594 18.59 11.85 0.22
CA LEU A 594 17.49 11.69 1.18
C LEU A 594 18.00 11.32 2.58
N ASP A 595 17.27 11.72 3.62
CA ASP A 595 17.61 11.50 5.03
C ASP A 595 16.80 10.36 5.66
N GLY A 596 16.10 9.58 4.89
CA GLY A 596 15.38 8.42 5.39
C GLY A 596 14.23 7.93 4.56
N PHE A 597 13.58 6.87 5.07
CA PHE A 597 12.47 6.20 4.40
C PHE A 597 11.39 5.77 5.39
N ARG A 598 10.12 5.95 4.96
CA ARG A 598 8.97 5.30 5.60
C ARG A 598 8.47 4.18 4.71
N PHE A 599 8.36 2.98 5.23
CA PHE A 599 7.87 1.81 4.51
C PHE A 599 6.38 1.63 4.75
N ASP A 600 5.60 1.81 3.70
CA ASP A 600 4.18 1.50 3.67
C ASP A 600 3.97 -0.01 3.90
N LEU A 601 2.99 -0.38 4.74
CA LEU A 601 2.68 -1.76 5.09
C LEU A 601 3.95 -2.62 5.31
N MET A 602 4.94 -2.09 6.02
CA MET A 602 6.24 -2.73 6.26
C MET A 602 6.11 -4.16 6.80
N GLY A 603 5.03 -4.44 7.53
CA GLY A 603 4.72 -5.78 8.03
C GLY A 603 4.49 -6.84 6.95
N LEU A 604 4.36 -6.47 5.68
CA LEU A 604 4.29 -7.39 4.54
C LEU A 604 5.67 -7.79 4.01
N HIS A 605 6.72 -7.06 4.36
CA HIS A 605 8.09 -7.39 3.96
C HIS A 605 8.70 -8.42 4.89
N ASP A 606 9.60 -9.22 4.35
CA ASP A 606 10.40 -10.14 5.16
C ASP A 606 11.49 -9.40 5.92
N ILE A 607 11.83 -9.95 7.08
CA ILE A 607 12.77 -9.33 8.02
C ILE A 607 14.22 -9.31 7.50
N ASP A 608 14.59 -10.23 6.62
CA ASP A 608 15.98 -10.33 6.16
C ASP A 608 16.27 -9.29 5.08
N THR A 609 15.30 -9.02 4.19
CA THR A 609 15.37 -7.89 3.25
C THR A 609 15.44 -6.56 4.01
N MET A 610 14.63 -6.38 5.06
CA MET A 610 14.68 -5.15 5.87
C MET A 610 15.99 -5.00 6.66
N LYS A 611 16.66 -6.09 7.06
CA LYS A 611 18.02 -6.03 7.63
C LYS A 611 19.05 -5.53 6.62
N GLU A 612 18.98 -6.01 5.37
CA GLU A 612 19.92 -5.57 4.34
C GLU A 612 19.67 -4.11 3.95
N ILE A 613 18.41 -3.66 3.94
CA ILE A 613 18.06 -2.25 3.75
C ILE A 613 18.64 -1.40 4.87
N GLU A 614 18.41 -1.77 6.13
CA GLU A 614 18.96 -1.06 7.29
C GLU A 614 20.47 -0.90 7.17
N LYS A 615 21.17 -2.01 6.90
CA LYS A 615 22.61 -2.03 6.74
C LYS A 615 23.06 -1.12 5.60
N THR A 616 22.44 -1.24 4.41
CA THR A 616 22.84 -0.47 3.24
C THR A 616 22.63 1.03 3.45
N VAL A 617 21.50 1.41 4.02
CA VAL A 617 21.20 2.83 4.31
C VAL A 617 22.18 3.40 5.30
N HIS A 618 22.42 2.72 6.43
CA HIS A 618 23.27 3.25 7.49
C HIS A 618 24.79 3.09 7.22
N GLU A 619 25.20 2.28 6.26
CA GLU A 619 26.57 2.31 5.72
C GLU A 619 26.85 3.56 4.87
N ILE A 620 25.80 4.16 4.30
CA ILE A 620 25.88 5.39 3.50
C ILE A 620 25.65 6.62 4.38
N ASP A 621 24.53 6.65 5.10
CA ASP A 621 24.19 7.71 6.03
C ASP A 621 23.78 7.18 7.41
N PRO A 622 24.66 7.25 8.41
CA PRO A 622 24.35 6.80 9.77
C PRO A 622 23.24 7.58 10.49
N GLU A 623 22.87 8.78 10.01
CA GLU A 623 21.82 9.61 10.59
C GLU A 623 20.45 9.33 9.95
N ALA A 624 20.38 8.63 8.81
CA ALA A 624 19.13 8.37 8.10
C ALA A 624 18.08 7.67 8.98
N ILE A 625 16.84 8.12 8.88
CA ILE A 625 15.72 7.58 9.67
C ILE A 625 14.95 6.55 8.85
N ILE A 626 14.90 5.30 9.32
CA ILE A 626 14.12 4.23 8.71
C ILE A 626 12.97 3.85 9.64
N TYR A 627 11.75 3.90 9.14
CA TYR A 627 10.58 3.43 9.90
C TYR A 627 9.47 2.96 8.97
N GLY A 628 8.42 2.37 9.55
CA GLY A 628 7.28 1.97 8.75
C GLY A 628 6.12 1.41 9.57
N GLU A 629 5.11 0.99 8.84
CA GLU A 629 3.91 0.35 9.38
C GLU A 629 4.18 -1.11 9.69
N GLY A 630 4.63 -1.35 10.92
CA GLY A 630 4.94 -2.67 11.43
C GLY A 630 3.72 -3.46 11.89
N TRP A 631 2.61 -3.39 11.18
CA TRP A 631 1.39 -4.12 11.54
C TRP A 631 1.57 -5.62 11.35
N THR A 632 0.87 -6.42 12.18
CA THR A 632 0.78 -7.86 11.93
C THR A 632 -0.30 -8.08 10.87
N MET A 633 0.12 -8.23 9.62
CA MET A 633 -0.76 -8.43 8.49
C MET A 633 -1.25 -9.89 8.43
N GLY A 634 -2.58 -10.10 8.42
CA GLY A 634 -3.21 -11.35 8.83
C GLY A 634 -3.12 -12.53 7.89
N SER A 635 -2.84 -12.41 6.60
CA SER A 635 -3.00 -13.54 5.68
C SER A 635 -1.96 -13.62 4.58
N LEU A 636 -0.69 -13.58 4.94
CA LEU A 636 0.31 -14.08 4.01
C LEU A 636 0.04 -15.56 3.75
N THR A 637 0.02 -15.95 2.48
CA THR A 637 -0.27 -17.32 2.09
C THR A 637 0.63 -18.32 2.80
N SER A 638 0.06 -19.43 3.25
CA SER A 638 0.78 -20.48 3.95
C SER A 638 1.93 -21.00 3.09
N GLY A 639 3.14 -20.66 3.39
CA GLY A 639 4.37 -21.04 2.66
C GLY A 639 5.46 -20.01 2.83
N TYR A 640 5.13 -18.74 2.97
CA TYR A 640 6.06 -17.66 3.26
C TYR A 640 6.20 -17.52 4.78
N LYS A 641 7.01 -18.38 5.38
CA LYS A 641 7.27 -18.44 6.82
C LYS A 641 8.36 -17.50 7.29
N GLN A 642 8.84 -16.63 6.43
CA GLN A 642 9.84 -15.64 6.83
C GLN A 642 9.23 -14.72 7.89
N GLY A 643 10.00 -14.35 8.87
CA GLY A 643 9.56 -13.40 9.86
C GLY A 643 9.21 -12.08 9.19
N GLN A 644 8.01 -11.58 9.44
CA GLN A 644 7.57 -10.27 8.97
C GLN A 644 8.31 -9.15 9.70
N ALA A 645 8.57 -8.04 9.02
CA ALA A 645 9.13 -6.83 9.62
C ALA A 645 8.06 -6.04 10.39
N ASN A 646 7.46 -6.66 11.38
CA ASN A 646 6.40 -6.10 12.21
C ASN A 646 6.87 -5.77 13.63
N GLN A 647 6.02 -5.09 14.41
CA GLN A 647 6.29 -4.70 15.81
C GLN A 647 6.84 -5.85 16.68
N THR A 648 6.43 -7.10 16.41
CA THR A 648 6.91 -8.27 17.16
C THR A 648 8.34 -8.65 16.81
N ASN A 649 8.70 -8.53 15.54
CA ASN A 649 9.95 -9.05 14.99
C ASN A 649 11.04 -7.98 14.81
N ILE A 650 10.67 -6.70 14.79
CA ILE A 650 11.55 -5.58 14.43
C ILE A 650 12.83 -5.53 15.28
N SER A 651 12.78 -6.00 16.52
CA SER A 651 13.95 -6.08 17.40
C SER A 651 15.07 -7.05 16.92
N GLN A 652 14.78 -7.85 15.88
CA GLN A 652 15.79 -8.70 15.23
C GLN A 652 16.70 -7.88 14.31
N ILE A 653 16.29 -6.71 13.86
CA ILE A 653 17.11 -5.78 13.10
C ILE A 653 17.93 -4.96 14.09
N LYS A 654 19.23 -5.10 13.99
CA LYS A 654 20.17 -4.40 14.88
C LYS A 654 20.76 -3.20 14.16
N PRO A 655 20.98 -2.08 14.85
CA PRO A 655 21.57 -0.93 14.21
C PRO A 655 22.98 -1.27 13.69
N THR A 656 23.27 -0.81 12.49
CA THR A 656 24.61 -0.82 11.91
C THR A 656 25.54 0.01 12.79
N ASN A 657 26.81 -0.38 12.85
CA ASN A 657 27.77 0.29 13.74
C ASN A 657 27.94 1.76 13.37
N GLY A 658 27.67 2.65 14.30
CA GLY A 658 27.71 4.10 14.11
C GLY A 658 26.36 4.73 13.81
N ALA A 659 25.34 3.94 13.47
CA ALA A 659 23.98 4.46 13.20
C ALA A 659 23.31 5.01 14.46
N VAL A 660 22.55 6.08 14.29
CA VAL A 660 21.81 6.74 15.39
C VAL A 660 20.53 5.99 15.77
N GLY A 661 20.13 5.02 14.97
CA GLY A 661 18.95 4.17 15.17
C GLY A 661 19.03 2.88 14.37
N SER A 662 17.92 2.23 14.17
CA SER A 662 17.74 1.07 13.31
C SER A 662 16.41 1.23 12.55
N VAL A 663 15.55 0.21 12.46
CA VAL A 663 14.22 0.33 11.86
C VAL A 663 13.19 0.57 12.96
N ALA A 664 12.48 1.71 12.89
CA ALA A 664 11.44 2.07 13.84
C ALA A 664 10.05 1.65 13.33
N VAL A 665 9.07 1.65 14.24
CA VAL A 665 7.67 1.31 13.93
C VAL A 665 6.70 2.34 14.49
N PHE A 666 5.62 2.57 13.78
CA PHE A 666 4.51 3.37 14.28
C PHE A 666 3.89 2.76 15.54
N ASN A 667 3.53 3.63 16.48
CA ASN A 667 2.93 3.27 17.77
C ASN A 667 1.41 3.49 17.73
N ASP A 668 0.66 2.50 17.29
CA ASP A 668 -0.80 2.50 17.28
C ASP A 668 -1.39 2.52 18.71
N VAL A 669 -0.65 2.02 19.71
CA VAL A 669 -1.10 1.99 21.09
C VAL A 669 -1.28 3.40 21.66
N ILE A 670 -0.28 4.30 21.45
CA ILE A 670 -0.43 5.69 21.93
C ILE A 670 -1.45 6.46 21.08
N ARG A 671 -1.48 6.23 19.76
CA ARG A 671 -2.47 6.85 18.87
C ARG A 671 -3.88 6.63 19.35
N ASP A 672 -4.26 5.36 19.52
CA ASP A 672 -5.61 4.98 19.91
C ASP A 672 -5.90 5.30 21.39
N ALA A 673 -4.89 5.21 22.26
CA ALA A 673 -5.04 5.60 23.64
C ALA A 673 -5.29 7.10 23.81
N LEU A 674 -4.65 7.97 23.01
CA LEU A 674 -4.84 9.42 23.11
C LEU A 674 -6.20 9.86 22.56
N LYS A 675 -6.50 9.58 21.29
CA LYS A 675 -7.66 10.16 20.59
C LYS A 675 -8.87 9.23 20.48
N GLY A 676 -8.73 7.96 20.85
CA GLY A 676 -9.71 6.91 20.59
C GLY A 676 -9.36 6.09 19.35
N SER A 677 -9.92 4.87 19.25
CA SER A 677 -9.66 3.96 18.14
C SER A 677 -9.96 4.60 16.79
N VAL A 678 -9.08 4.40 15.80
CA VAL A 678 -9.30 4.83 14.42
C VAL A 678 -10.41 4.03 13.73
N PHE A 679 -10.72 2.83 14.21
CA PHE A 679 -11.81 1.98 13.72
C PHE A 679 -13.17 2.27 14.36
N GLY A 680 -13.28 3.31 15.16
CA GLY A 680 -14.53 3.73 15.81
C GLY A 680 -14.62 5.25 15.74
N GLU A 681 -15.39 5.80 14.82
CA GLU A 681 -15.47 7.25 14.57
C GLU A 681 -15.75 8.06 15.84
N THR A 682 -16.71 7.60 16.65
CA THR A 682 -17.14 8.27 17.88
C THR A 682 -16.42 7.77 19.14
N SER A 683 -15.46 6.82 19.01
CA SER A 683 -14.73 6.32 20.17
C SER A 683 -13.86 7.41 20.80
N THR A 684 -13.90 7.50 22.14
CA THR A 684 -13.13 8.46 22.94
C THR A 684 -11.81 7.84 23.42
N GLY A 685 -10.78 8.67 23.54
CA GLY A 685 -9.50 8.30 24.13
C GLY A 685 -9.21 9.04 25.43
N PHE A 686 -7.97 9.05 25.84
CA PHE A 686 -7.49 9.68 27.09
C PHE A 686 -7.82 11.16 27.16
N ILE A 687 -7.59 11.90 26.05
CA ILE A 687 -7.84 13.34 26.00
C ILE A 687 -9.31 13.70 25.79
N SER A 688 -10.14 12.75 25.38
CA SER A 688 -11.52 13.01 24.95
C SER A 688 -12.59 12.33 25.81
N GLY A 689 -12.24 11.85 27.04
CA GLY A 689 -13.20 11.40 28.02
C GLY A 689 -13.07 9.96 28.52
N SER A 690 -12.15 9.14 27.96
CA SER A 690 -11.88 7.77 28.41
C SER A 690 -10.56 7.63 29.17
N ALA A 691 -10.21 8.64 29.96
CA ALA A 691 -8.88 8.78 30.56
C ALA A 691 -8.42 7.56 31.39
N GLU A 692 -9.26 7.05 32.31
CA GLU A 692 -8.90 5.91 33.17
C GLU A 692 -8.64 4.63 32.35
N GLY A 693 -9.48 4.37 31.34
CA GLY A 693 -9.38 3.19 30.48
C GLY A 693 -8.14 3.21 29.56
N CYS A 694 -7.75 4.41 29.12
CA CYS A 694 -6.66 4.63 28.17
C CYS A 694 -5.31 4.95 28.81
N MET A 695 -5.26 5.24 30.11
CA MET A 695 -4.06 5.70 30.82
C MET A 695 -2.84 4.80 30.59
N LYS A 696 -2.99 3.48 30.61
CA LYS A 696 -1.88 2.54 30.40
C LYS A 696 -1.29 2.62 28.99
N GLY A 697 -2.12 2.80 27.97
CA GLY A 697 -1.69 2.98 26.60
C GLY A 697 -0.88 4.28 26.42
N VAL A 698 -1.33 5.36 27.07
CA VAL A 698 -0.61 6.63 27.09
C VAL A 698 0.72 6.49 27.81
N GLN A 699 0.76 5.84 28.97
CA GLN A 699 2.01 5.57 29.71
C GLN A 699 2.97 4.70 28.89
N PHE A 700 2.44 3.70 28.16
CA PHE A 700 3.23 2.89 27.24
C PHE A 700 3.92 3.74 26.15
N GLY A 701 3.18 4.65 25.54
CA GLY A 701 3.73 5.56 24.53
C GLY A 701 4.75 6.54 25.12
N ILE A 702 4.44 7.18 26.28
CA ILE A 702 5.38 8.08 26.96
C ILE A 702 6.70 7.38 27.27
N ALA A 703 6.66 6.11 27.64
CA ALA A 703 7.83 5.30 27.94
C ALA A 703 8.49 4.65 26.69
N GLY A 704 8.18 5.12 25.49
CA GLY A 704 8.80 4.65 24.26
C GLY A 704 8.51 3.18 23.95
N GLY A 705 7.27 2.73 24.10
CA GLY A 705 6.85 1.38 23.74
C GLY A 705 7.20 0.32 24.81
N SER A 706 7.47 0.70 26.05
CA SER A 706 7.83 -0.25 27.12
C SER A 706 7.37 0.21 28.48
N ILE A 707 6.53 -0.59 29.15
CA ILE A 707 6.18 -0.48 30.56
C ILE A 707 6.22 -1.86 31.23
N THR A 708 6.13 -1.91 32.55
CA THR A 708 6.07 -3.17 33.31
C THR A 708 4.98 -4.10 32.78
N GLY A 709 5.38 -5.26 32.28
CA GLY A 709 4.49 -6.30 31.75
C GLY A 709 4.07 -6.15 30.28
N GLN A 710 4.50 -5.08 29.60
CA GLN A 710 4.27 -4.88 28.18
C GLN A 710 5.47 -4.20 27.51
N SER A 711 6.04 -4.80 26.47
CA SER A 711 7.17 -4.24 25.71
C SER A 711 7.21 -4.82 24.31
N TRP A 712 7.54 -3.99 23.32
CA TRP A 712 7.90 -4.45 21.97
C TRP A 712 9.35 -4.93 21.86
N LYS A 713 10.13 -4.83 22.94
CA LYS A 713 11.57 -5.17 22.98
C LYS A 713 12.44 -4.38 21.99
N VAL A 714 12.00 -3.19 21.63
CA VAL A 714 12.77 -2.23 20.83
C VAL A 714 13.37 -1.17 21.75
N SER A 715 14.35 -0.41 21.26
CA SER A 715 14.82 0.77 21.99
C SER A 715 13.77 1.90 21.88
N ASN A 716 13.79 2.84 22.82
CA ASN A 716 12.87 3.98 22.80
C ASN A 716 13.02 4.83 21.52
N SER A 717 14.21 4.84 20.91
CA SER A 717 14.49 5.53 19.65
C SER A 717 13.86 4.83 18.41
N MET A 718 13.34 3.61 18.57
CA MET A 718 12.72 2.85 17.47
C MET A 718 11.19 2.86 17.51
N VAL A 719 10.62 3.90 18.05
CA VAL A 719 9.16 4.07 18.20
C VAL A 719 8.75 5.42 17.65
N ILE A 720 7.83 5.41 16.69
CA ILE A 720 7.22 6.62 16.12
C ILE A 720 5.88 6.87 16.82
N ASN A 721 5.84 7.89 17.67
CA ASN A 721 4.62 8.29 18.37
C ASN A 721 3.85 9.32 17.57
N TYR A 722 2.54 9.16 17.44
CA TYR A 722 1.68 10.03 16.65
C TYR A 722 0.23 10.05 17.15
N MET A 723 -0.52 11.04 16.72
CA MET A 723 -1.96 11.13 16.94
C MET A 723 -2.75 11.02 15.64
N SER A 724 -2.26 11.63 14.56
CA SER A 724 -2.85 11.52 13.23
C SER A 724 -1.78 11.37 12.15
N ALA A 725 -2.17 10.84 11.02
CA ALA A 725 -1.43 10.69 9.78
C ALA A 725 -2.38 10.96 8.60
N HIS A 726 -1.91 10.78 7.37
CA HIS A 726 -2.78 10.92 6.20
C HIS A 726 -3.99 9.97 6.25
N ASP A 727 -3.81 8.76 6.79
CA ASP A 727 -4.86 7.77 7.02
C ASP A 727 -5.79 8.16 8.16
N ASN A 728 -7.08 7.83 8.00
CA ASN A 728 -8.15 8.06 8.97
C ASN A 728 -8.46 9.57 9.16
N HIS A 729 -9.26 9.89 10.18
CA HIS A 729 -9.60 11.27 10.49
C HIS A 729 -8.41 12.08 10.98
N THR A 730 -8.32 13.36 10.58
CA THR A 730 -7.44 14.31 11.25
C THR A 730 -7.73 14.34 12.76
N LEU A 731 -6.78 14.80 13.56
CA LEU A 731 -7.01 14.91 15.01
C LEU A 731 -8.22 15.81 15.30
N TRP A 732 -8.36 16.92 14.60
CA TRP A 732 -9.46 17.87 14.80
C TRP A 732 -10.82 17.26 14.44
N ASP A 733 -10.92 16.57 13.30
CA ASP A 733 -12.16 15.89 12.91
C ASP A 733 -12.51 14.78 13.91
N LYS A 734 -11.54 13.98 14.33
CA LYS A 734 -11.74 12.92 15.32
C LYS A 734 -12.26 13.45 16.65
N LEU A 735 -11.73 14.56 17.15
CA LEU A 735 -12.18 15.19 18.39
C LEU A 735 -13.63 15.70 18.25
N ASN A 736 -13.95 16.34 17.13
CA ASN A 736 -15.33 16.83 16.90
C ASN A 736 -16.34 15.67 16.77
N LEU A 737 -15.98 14.58 16.11
CA LEU A 737 -16.83 13.39 15.97
C LEU A 737 -17.02 12.64 17.29
N SER A 738 -15.96 12.50 18.09
CA SER A 738 -16.02 11.77 19.35
C SER A 738 -16.61 12.59 20.51
N ARG A 739 -16.59 13.93 20.40
CA ARG A 739 -17.08 14.84 21.43
C ARG A 739 -17.95 15.98 20.85
N PRO A 740 -19.06 15.62 20.19
CA PRO A 740 -19.96 16.63 19.61
C PRO A 740 -20.65 17.53 20.67
N ASP A 741 -20.60 17.12 21.94
CA ASP A 741 -21.13 17.80 23.11
C ASP A 741 -20.14 18.78 23.76
N ALA A 742 -18.84 18.71 23.39
CA ALA A 742 -17.81 19.56 23.99
C ALA A 742 -17.83 20.99 23.46
N SER A 743 -17.45 21.95 24.31
CA SER A 743 -17.21 23.30 23.86
C SER A 743 -15.98 23.39 22.95
N LYS A 744 -15.89 24.43 22.11
CA LYS A 744 -14.69 24.66 21.28
C LYS A 744 -13.44 24.79 22.15
N GLU A 745 -13.56 25.44 23.30
CA GLU A 745 -12.48 25.63 24.28
C GLU A 745 -11.97 24.29 24.81
N ASP A 746 -12.89 23.36 25.13
CA ASP A 746 -12.54 22.01 25.58
C ASP A 746 -11.86 21.21 24.45
N LEU A 747 -12.37 21.27 23.22
CA LEU A 747 -11.73 20.60 22.06
C LEU A 747 -10.31 21.14 21.81
N LEU A 748 -10.11 22.45 21.94
CA LEU A 748 -8.79 23.06 21.86
C LEU A 748 -7.86 22.63 23.00
N ALA A 749 -8.40 22.49 24.22
CA ALA A 749 -7.64 21.99 25.37
C ALA A 749 -7.26 20.53 25.22
N MET A 750 -8.17 19.69 24.68
CA MET A 750 -7.89 18.28 24.34
C MET A 750 -6.76 18.16 23.30
N ASN A 751 -6.79 18.97 22.24
CA ASN A 751 -5.73 18.99 21.22
C ASN A 751 -4.38 19.36 21.84
N ARG A 752 -4.32 20.47 22.60
CA ARG A 752 -3.10 20.90 23.29
C ARG A 752 -2.55 19.83 24.26
N LEU A 753 -3.43 19.18 25.01
CA LEU A 753 -3.06 18.12 25.95
C LEU A 753 -2.42 16.94 25.21
N GLY A 754 -3.02 16.52 24.09
CA GLY A 754 -2.49 15.46 23.25
C GLY A 754 -1.12 15.82 22.67
N ALA A 755 -0.97 17.01 22.09
CA ALA A 755 0.28 17.53 21.56
C ALA A 755 1.40 17.56 22.61
N ALA A 756 1.12 18.04 23.80
CA ALA A 756 2.09 18.10 24.88
C ALA A 756 2.51 16.69 25.36
N ILE A 757 1.57 15.73 25.45
CA ILE A 757 1.90 14.34 25.77
C ILE A 757 2.78 13.74 24.68
N LEU A 758 2.47 13.99 23.40
CA LEU A 758 3.30 13.54 22.30
C LEU A 758 4.74 14.07 22.41
N MET A 759 4.91 15.38 22.66
CA MET A 759 6.21 16.03 22.69
C MET A 759 7.07 15.72 23.91
N ILE A 760 6.50 15.26 25.02
CA ILE A 760 7.28 14.78 26.18
C ILE A 760 7.55 13.28 26.11
N SER A 761 6.93 12.55 25.18
CA SER A 761 7.10 11.11 25.04
C SER A 761 8.48 10.75 24.54
N GLN A 762 9.02 9.66 25.07
CA GLN A 762 10.21 9.02 24.51
C GLN A 762 9.87 8.43 23.13
N GLY A 763 10.84 8.34 22.24
CA GLY A 763 10.59 8.03 20.83
C GLY A 763 10.44 9.28 19.96
N THR A 764 10.18 9.09 18.71
CA THR A 764 10.12 10.16 17.71
C THR A 764 8.68 10.67 17.58
N PRO A 765 8.41 11.95 17.83
CA PRO A 765 7.10 12.53 17.53
C PRO A 765 6.91 12.71 16.03
N PHE A 766 5.74 12.33 15.57
CA PHE A 766 5.29 12.46 14.19
C PHE A 766 3.95 13.20 14.17
N MET A 767 3.80 14.14 13.26
CA MET A 767 2.61 14.98 13.10
C MET A 767 2.15 14.95 11.65
N GLN A 768 0.85 14.79 11.44
CA GLN A 768 0.23 15.09 10.16
C GLN A 768 0.28 16.59 9.90
N SER A 769 0.62 17.02 8.69
CA SER A 769 0.61 18.44 8.32
C SER A 769 -0.73 19.10 8.63
N GLY A 770 -0.68 20.23 9.34
CA GLY A 770 -1.87 20.96 9.75
C GLY A 770 -2.51 20.48 11.06
N GLU A 771 -2.01 19.39 11.70
CA GLU A 771 -2.46 19.01 13.05
C GLU A 771 -2.28 20.16 14.04
N GLU A 772 -1.18 20.89 13.90
CA GLU A 772 -0.81 22.08 14.67
C GLU A 772 -1.65 23.33 14.36
N MET A 773 -2.49 23.29 13.33
CA MET A 773 -3.36 24.39 12.93
C MET A 773 -4.83 23.94 12.75
N LEU A 774 -5.23 22.91 13.45
CA LEU A 774 -6.61 22.38 13.47
C LEU A 774 -7.14 21.99 12.08
N ARG A 775 -6.30 21.36 11.25
CA ARG A 775 -6.69 20.94 9.91
C ARG A 775 -7.90 20.01 9.99
N THR A 776 -8.90 20.30 9.15
CA THR A 776 -10.04 19.41 8.90
C THR A 776 -9.99 18.91 7.47
N LYS A 777 -10.48 17.71 7.26
CA LYS A 777 -10.83 17.14 5.96
C LYS A 777 -12.36 16.94 5.87
N ASP A 778 -13.10 17.77 6.60
CA ASP A 778 -14.57 17.75 6.67
C ASP A 778 -15.14 16.37 7.08
N GLY A 779 -14.38 15.63 7.90
CA GLY A 779 -14.73 14.30 8.37
C GLY A 779 -14.43 13.18 7.36
N ASP A 780 -13.80 13.45 6.23
CA ASP A 780 -13.34 12.42 5.32
C ASP A 780 -12.16 11.65 5.92
N HIS A 781 -12.38 10.40 6.27
CA HIS A 781 -11.39 9.53 6.88
C HIS A 781 -10.52 8.77 5.86
N ASN A 782 -10.85 8.85 4.56
CA ASN A 782 -10.17 8.14 3.49
C ASN A 782 -10.06 9.00 2.22
N SER A 783 -9.41 10.14 2.36
CA SER A 783 -9.36 11.20 1.35
C SER A 783 -8.35 10.97 0.23
N TYR A 784 -7.89 9.72 -0.01
CA TYR A 784 -6.80 9.40 -0.95
C TYR A 784 -7.04 9.88 -2.40
N LYS A 785 -8.29 10.03 -2.79
CA LYS A 785 -8.73 10.54 -4.11
C LYS A 785 -9.77 11.67 -4.01
N SER A 786 -9.99 12.20 -2.83
CA SER A 786 -10.87 13.35 -2.62
C SER A 786 -10.26 14.60 -3.21
N SER A 787 -11.10 15.59 -3.50
CA SER A 787 -10.65 16.82 -4.17
C SER A 787 -9.62 17.61 -3.35
N ASP A 788 -8.94 18.53 -4.01
CA ASP A 788 -8.05 19.49 -3.39
C ASP A 788 -8.73 20.30 -2.27
N ASP A 789 -10.04 20.55 -2.35
CA ASP A 789 -10.74 21.29 -1.30
C ASP A 789 -10.75 20.55 0.05
N ILE A 790 -10.74 19.22 0.00
CA ILE A 790 -10.64 18.36 1.19
C ILE A 790 -9.19 18.21 1.65
N ASN A 791 -8.25 18.04 0.69
CA ASN A 791 -6.88 17.63 1.01
C ASN A 791 -5.92 18.79 1.25
N ASN A 792 -6.11 19.97 0.65
CA ASN A 792 -5.18 21.09 0.74
C ASN A 792 -5.07 21.66 2.16
N ILE A 793 -3.88 22.16 2.50
CA ILE A 793 -3.67 22.98 3.71
C ILE A 793 -4.27 24.36 3.48
N ASP A 794 -5.14 24.80 4.37
CA ASP A 794 -5.71 26.13 4.37
C ASP A 794 -4.86 27.11 5.21
N TRP A 795 -3.83 27.65 4.58
CA TRP A 795 -2.89 28.58 5.20
C TRP A 795 -3.54 29.91 5.64
N GLU A 796 -4.70 30.27 5.07
CA GLU A 796 -5.38 31.53 5.41
C GLU A 796 -6.03 31.50 6.81
N LYS A 797 -6.18 30.32 7.43
CA LYS A 797 -6.62 30.17 8.82
C LYS A 797 -5.60 30.68 9.84
N LEU A 798 -4.33 30.79 9.45
CA LEU A 798 -3.27 31.30 10.31
C LEU A 798 -3.32 32.84 10.37
N ALA A 799 -4.26 33.38 11.12
CA ALA A 799 -4.34 34.83 11.41
C ALA A 799 -4.00 35.08 12.88
N PRO A 800 -3.15 36.06 13.20
CA PRO A 800 -2.84 36.39 14.59
C PRO A 800 -4.11 36.54 15.45
N GLY A 801 -4.20 35.77 16.53
CA GLY A 801 -5.37 35.74 17.42
C GLY A 801 -6.46 34.74 17.01
N SER A 802 -6.33 34.02 15.88
CA SER A 802 -7.18 32.87 15.58
C SER A 802 -6.81 31.66 16.44
N ALA A 803 -7.75 30.73 16.63
CA ALA A 803 -7.48 29.49 17.38
C ALA A 803 -6.41 28.64 16.70
N GLU A 804 -6.39 28.64 15.38
CA GLU A 804 -5.43 27.93 14.52
C GLU A 804 -4.00 28.51 14.70
N TYR A 805 -3.88 29.84 14.74
CA TYR A 805 -2.59 30.51 14.98
C TYR A 805 -2.08 30.24 16.40
N GLU A 806 -2.94 30.39 17.42
CA GLU A 806 -2.56 30.14 18.82
C GLU A 806 -2.19 28.65 19.05
N MET A 807 -2.85 27.72 18.37
CA MET A 807 -2.50 26.29 18.42
C MET A 807 -1.12 26.06 17.80
N MET A 808 -0.85 26.65 16.63
CA MET A 808 0.45 26.55 15.97
C MET A 808 1.56 27.11 16.87
N GLN A 809 1.35 28.27 17.53
CA GLN A 809 2.32 28.83 18.46
C GLN A 809 2.59 27.90 19.65
N TYR A 810 1.57 27.20 20.13
CA TYR A 810 1.73 26.19 21.19
C TYR A 810 2.58 25.00 20.75
N TYR A 811 2.31 24.42 19.57
CA TYR A 811 3.13 23.33 18.99
C TYR A 811 4.58 23.77 18.76
N LYS A 812 4.79 24.99 18.20
CA LYS A 812 6.11 25.59 18.05
C LYS A 812 6.85 25.68 19.39
N GLY A 813 6.15 26.10 20.43
CA GLY A 813 6.69 26.15 21.79
C GLY A 813 7.05 24.78 22.34
N LEU A 814 6.22 23.76 22.12
CA LEU A 814 6.47 22.37 22.52
C LEU A 814 7.68 21.77 21.79
N ILE A 815 7.83 22.00 20.50
CA ILE A 815 8.99 21.57 19.71
C ILE A 815 10.27 22.23 20.24
N ALA A 816 10.22 23.54 20.51
CA ALA A 816 11.34 24.26 21.11
C ALA A 816 11.71 23.75 22.51
N MET A 817 10.70 23.42 23.33
CA MET A 817 10.90 22.78 24.65
C MET A 817 11.60 21.43 24.49
N ARG A 818 11.09 20.55 23.61
CA ARG A 818 11.68 19.23 23.40
C ARG A 818 13.15 19.31 22.96
N LYS A 819 13.49 20.22 22.04
CA LYS A 819 14.86 20.47 21.59
C LYS A 819 15.77 20.99 22.72
N ALA A 820 15.24 21.82 23.60
CA ALA A 820 16.01 22.42 24.69
C ALA A 820 16.30 21.44 25.85
N PHE A 821 15.49 20.41 26.03
CA PHE A 821 15.59 19.50 27.16
C PHE A 821 15.81 18.05 26.73
N PRO A 822 17.08 17.59 26.56
CA PRO A 822 17.41 16.23 26.10
C PRO A 822 16.84 15.09 26.94
N ILE A 823 16.35 15.38 28.14
CA ILE A 823 15.67 14.39 29.00
C ILE A 823 14.44 13.75 28.32
N PHE A 824 13.88 14.37 27.31
CA PHE A 824 12.77 13.83 26.51
C PHE A 824 13.24 13.05 25.28
N THR A 825 14.50 13.21 24.85
CA THR A 825 15.01 12.61 23.60
C THR A 825 16.06 11.52 23.83
N ASN A 826 16.80 11.55 24.94
CA ASN A 826 17.84 10.57 25.25
C ASN A 826 17.24 9.29 25.89
N GLY A 827 16.39 8.57 25.15
CA GLY A 827 15.47 7.56 25.61
C GLY A 827 16.03 6.42 26.44
N THR A 828 17.14 5.80 26.05
CA THR A 828 17.67 4.62 26.73
C THR A 828 18.41 4.95 28.03
N ALA A 829 18.85 6.17 28.18
CA ALA A 829 19.59 6.66 29.36
C ALA A 829 18.66 7.27 30.42
N VAL A 830 17.36 7.39 30.14
CA VAL A 830 16.40 8.08 31.00
C VAL A 830 15.41 7.08 31.61
N GLY A 831 15.35 7.01 32.92
CA GLY A 831 14.33 6.26 33.64
C GLY A 831 12.99 7.00 33.61
N VAL A 832 11.91 6.26 33.36
CA VAL A 832 10.54 6.81 33.38
C VAL A 832 9.70 6.10 34.43
N SER A 833 9.06 6.86 35.29
CA SER A 833 8.16 6.33 36.32
C SER A 833 6.86 7.11 36.40
N PHE A 834 5.77 6.45 36.83
CA PHE A 834 4.43 7.01 36.84
C PHE A 834 3.82 6.97 38.24
N THR A 835 3.19 8.04 38.66
CA THR A 835 2.42 8.15 39.91
C THR A 835 0.99 8.51 39.60
N ALA A 836 0.02 7.62 39.91
CA ALA A 836 -1.38 7.88 39.71
C ALA A 836 -1.88 8.94 40.70
N ILE A 837 -2.76 9.83 40.23
CA ILE A 837 -3.39 10.89 41.02
C ILE A 837 -4.87 10.57 41.22
N GLY A 838 -5.58 10.16 40.16
CA GLY A 838 -6.99 9.78 40.17
C GLY A 838 -7.74 10.33 38.97
N GLY A 839 -8.89 9.71 38.60
CA GLY A 839 -9.67 10.12 37.43
C GLY A 839 -8.93 10.04 36.09
N GLY A 840 -7.90 9.20 35.98
CA GLY A 840 -7.02 9.11 34.83
C GLY A 840 -5.83 10.08 34.89
N ALA A 841 -5.80 11.01 35.84
CA ALA A 841 -4.66 11.92 36.02
C ALA A 841 -3.45 11.21 36.65
N PHE A 842 -2.26 11.56 36.21
CA PHE A 842 -1.02 10.99 36.72
C PHE A 842 0.16 11.96 36.55
N ALA A 843 1.22 11.75 37.33
CA ALA A 843 2.49 12.41 37.15
C ALA A 843 3.49 11.43 36.52
N VAL A 844 4.36 11.95 35.65
CA VAL A 844 5.50 11.25 35.04
C VAL A 844 6.78 11.87 35.57
N ARG A 845 7.70 11.06 36.06
CA ARG A 845 9.04 11.48 36.39
C ARG A 845 10.04 10.87 35.40
N PHE A 846 10.79 11.72 34.76
CA PHE A 846 11.96 11.38 33.97
C PHE A 846 13.22 11.64 34.79
N ASP A 847 14.19 10.73 34.75
CA ASP A 847 15.45 10.81 35.50
C ASP A 847 16.60 10.28 34.65
N ASP A 848 17.55 11.15 34.29
CA ASP A 848 18.71 10.80 33.48
C ASP A 848 19.82 10.12 34.29
N HIS A 849 19.59 9.88 35.59
CA HIS A 849 20.55 9.30 36.51
C HIS A 849 21.87 10.10 36.67
N GLN A 850 21.93 11.33 36.17
CA GLN A 850 23.06 12.24 36.26
C GLN A 850 22.68 13.55 36.98
N GLY A 851 21.46 13.64 37.47
CA GLY A 851 20.92 14.79 38.19
C GLY A 851 19.86 15.60 37.39
N GLY A 852 19.70 15.31 36.12
CA GLY A 852 18.62 15.87 35.31
C GLY A 852 17.28 15.16 35.65
N ILE A 853 16.29 15.93 36.03
CA ILE A 853 14.96 15.44 36.39
C ILE A 853 13.92 16.32 35.73
N ALA A 854 12.93 15.68 35.10
CA ALA A 854 11.69 16.34 34.72
C ALA A 854 10.49 15.66 35.41
N VAL A 855 9.56 16.48 35.87
CA VAL A 855 8.26 16.04 36.40
C VAL A 855 7.16 16.64 35.53
N VAL A 856 6.32 15.78 34.96
CA VAL A 856 5.18 16.19 34.16
C VAL A 856 3.90 15.74 34.83
N VAL A 857 3.02 16.71 35.11
CA VAL A 857 1.72 16.42 35.71
C VAL A 857 0.63 16.57 34.64
N ILE A 858 -0.10 15.50 34.37
CA ILE A 858 -1.08 15.34 33.29
C ILE A 858 -2.49 15.23 33.90
N ASN A 859 -3.35 16.15 33.53
CA ASN A 859 -4.73 16.22 33.99
C ASN A 859 -5.74 16.12 32.84
N PRO A 860 -6.28 14.94 32.54
CA PRO A 860 -7.32 14.74 31.51
C PRO A 860 -8.73 15.02 32.05
N THR A 861 -8.89 15.41 33.34
CA THR A 861 -10.19 15.60 33.98
C THR A 861 -10.76 16.99 33.70
N GLN A 862 -12.04 17.16 33.99
CA GLN A 862 -12.76 18.45 33.87
C GLN A 862 -12.63 19.34 35.12
N SER A 863 -11.70 19.02 36.04
CA SER A 863 -11.46 19.77 37.26
C SER A 863 -9.98 20.00 37.48
N GLU A 864 -9.66 21.07 38.21
CA GLU A 864 -8.28 21.30 38.66
C GLU A 864 -7.84 20.17 39.61
N ILE A 865 -6.57 19.74 39.47
CA ILE A 865 -5.93 18.79 40.36
C ILE A 865 -4.70 19.39 41.04
N ASN A 866 -4.30 18.84 42.17
CA ASN A 866 -3.11 19.21 42.91
C ASN A 866 -2.09 18.06 42.93
N TYR A 867 -0.80 18.42 42.87
CA TYR A 867 0.31 17.48 42.96
C TYR A 867 1.44 18.07 43.82
N ASP A 868 2.10 17.25 44.64
CA ASP A 868 3.22 17.71 45.45
C ASP A 868 4.56 17.37 44.78
N LEU A 869 5.27 18.40 44.33
CA LEU A 869 6.63 18.31 43.74
C LEU A 869 7.72 17.97 44.78
N GLY A 870 7.39 18.09 46.08
CA GLY A 870 8.35 17.95 47.17
C GLY A 870 9.15 19.24 47.42
N ALA A 871 10.30 19.12 48.07
CA ALA A 871 11.13 20.25 48.51
C ALA A 871 12.07 20.81 47.43
N ASP A 872 12.29 20.09 46.34
CA ASP A 872 13.12 20.56 45.25
C ASP A 872 12.49 21.73 44.51
N THR A 873 13.31 22.59 43.92
CA THR A 873 12.85 23.69 43.08
C THR A 873 12.86 23.27 41.61
N TYR A 874 11.81 23.58 40.89
CA TYR A 874 11.63 23.26 39.48
C TYR A 874 11.29 24.49 38.67
N ASN A 875 11.78 24.55 37.42
CA ASN A 875 11.40 25.49 36.39
C ASN A 875 10.19 24.96 35.63
N LEU A 876 9.07 25.64 35.65
CA LEU A 876 7.90 25.40 34.82
C LEU A 876 8.21 25.88 33.40
N VAL A 877 8.15 24.98 32.40
CA VAL A 877 8.50 25.28 31.01
C VAL A 877 7.33 25.09 30.04
N ALA A 878 6.30 24.35 30.45
CA ALA A 878 5.05 24.25 29.69
C ALA A 878 3.85 24.11 30.62
N THR A 879 2.72 24.65 30.16
CA THR A 879 1.38 24.55 30.76
C THR A 879 0.39 24.05 29.68
N GLY A 880 -0.88 23.95 29.98
CA GLY A 880 -1.94 23.64 29.01
C GLY A 880 -2.15 24.71 27.93
N THR A 881 -1.50 25.89 28.01
CA THR A 881 -1.69 27.01 27.07
C THR A 881 -0.41 27.67 26.59
N GLN A 882 0.73 27.41 27.22
CA GLN A 882 2.02 28.03 26.88
C GLN A 882 3.12 26.98 27.02
N ALA A 883 4.05 26.93 26.06
CA ALA A 883 5.23 26.09 26.11
C ALA A 883 6.45 26.78 25.51
N GLY A 884 7.66 26.36 25.89
CA GLY A 884 8.89 26.91 25.31
C GLY A 884 10.15 26.45 26.03
N ALA A 885 11.30 26.88 25.52
CA ALA A 885 12.61 26.63 26.12
C ALA A 885 12.88 27.49 27.36
N GLN A 886 12.10 28.56 27.57
CA GLN A 886 12.29 29.49 28.65
C GLN A 886 11.44 29.14 29.87
N THR A 887 11.95 29.42 31.05
CA THR A 887 11.22 29.26 32.32
C THR A 887 10.06 30.25 32.38
N ILE A 888 8.84 29.73 32.56
CA ILE A 888 7.61 30.49 32.77
C ILE A 888 7.59 31.01 34.20
N SER A 889 7.84 30.12 35.16
CA SER A 889 7.94 30.42 36.59
C SER A 889 8.72 29.32 37.31
N THR A 890 9.01 29.50 38.60
CA THR A 890 9.58 28.46 39.46
C THR A 890 8.52 27.92 40.42
N ALA A 891 8.62 26.65 40.77
CA ALA A 891 7.68 25.99 41.68
C ALA A 891 8.37 24.98 42.60
N SER A 892 7.80 24.79 43.79
CA SER A 892 8.16 23.73 44.74
C SER A 892 6.94 23.40 45.60
N GLY A 893 6.89 22.27 46.28
CA GLY A 893 5.76 21.81 47.10
C GLY A 893 4.51 21.57 46.25
N SER A 894 3.35 21.92 46.76
CA SER A 894 2.05 21.70 46.10
C SER A 894 1.84 22.65 44.94
N VAL A 895 1.54 22.09 43.75
CA VAL A 895 1.21 22.81 42.51
C VAL A 895 -0.17 22.40 42.03
N SER A 896 -0.86 23.29 41.30
CA SER A 896 -2.12 22.97 40.66
C SER A 896 -1.96 22.83 39.13
N VAL A 897 -2.80 21.97 38.53
CA VAL A 897 -2.91 21.78 37.08
C VAL A 897 -4.38 21.89 36.68
N ASN A 898 -4.66 22.80 35.76
CA ASN A 898 -6.02 23.08 35.29
C ASN A 898 -6.66 21.83 34.64
N ALA A 899 -7.96 21.87 34.50
CA ALA A 899 -8.75 20.88 33.75
C ALA A 899 -8.21 20.75 32.31
N LEU A 900 -8.23 19.53 31.77
CA LEU A 900 -7.70 19.21 30.42
C LEU A 900 -6.30 19.81 30.16
N GLY A 901 -5.44 19.76 31.18
CA GLY A 901 -4.16 20.48 31.19
C GLY A 901 -2.96 19.60 31.51
N ILE A 902 -1.80 20.20 31.32
CA ILE A 902 -0.50 19.60 31.60
C ILE A 902 0.43 20.67 32.14
N ASN A 903 1.32 20.30 33.07
CA ASN A 903 2.44 21.16 33.49
C ASN A 903 3.75 20.36 33.38
N VAL A 904 4.77 20.98 32.78
CA VAL A 904 6.11 20.38 32.60
C VAL A 904 7.11 21.14 33.46
N TYR A 905 7.73 20.43 34.38
CA TYR A 905 8.68 20.96 35.36
C TYR A 905 10.07 20.34 35.16
N ILE A 906 11.09 21.18 34.97
CA ILE A 906 12.49 20.78 34.87
C ILE A 906 13.19 21.17 36.19
N LYS A 907 13.88 20.23 36.82
CA LYS A 907 14.61 20.51 38.06
C LYS A 907 15.61 21.65 37.85
N ALA A 908 15.62 22.64 38.72
CA ALA A 908 16.45 23.84 38.65
C ALA A 908 17.93 23.55 38.87
#